data_dcda9eac85f8b0fce856b2ec8ba6c224
#
_entry.id   dcda9eac85f8b0fce856b2ec8ba6c224
#
_cell.length_a   1.000
_cell.length_b   1.000
_cell.length_c   1.000
_cell.angle_alpha   90.00
_cell.angle_beta   90.00
_cell.angle_gamma   90.00
#
_symmetry.space_group_name_H-M   'P 1'
#
loop_
_entity.id
_entity.type
_entity.pdbx_description
1 polymer ?
#
loop_
_entity_poly.entity_id
_entity_poly.type
_entity_poly.pdbx_seq_one_letter_code
_entity_poly.pdbx_strand_id
1 'polypeptide(L)'
;MRKITLIPGIFLLVIFSCIYYNTFYHAEESYHKAEKSQKKAGREVASSNEAKDYDEAIKKASKVLAFHPKSKWVDDALFLIGKSYFNMGDYTKAERKFQELITNFPKSELSEESYYYLGLSQYKQGNGFEAVEALKSLLDNPKLKKRNSEVCFRLGEIKFEEGEYAEAITFYKRMLAQYPKDELNALAQFRIGEGYFKLKDFTQAKDNFSAVRKYGEQGELVYKSIFWTGEATYSLKNYKEGLKIFLDLSKEKKYVKFLPQIELKIAEGYKLEDGLELALGKFEKISLAYPKTNESAEAFYRIGMIYLEQKKDFKKAQEFFDKAKTDKADSPSAKLALEKSADISKLSSFQEQVTKEESEKAVQPLFLLAEFYLTKMNMPESALAEYQGIVDKYPETEDVPKSLYAIAWIYENIYQDSTKAKDYYQKIVDKYPNCDYAKKSLLFLGLSEDSLGINLVEKEYILAESLLFKGGKVDSAIAIFKKIVNDYPQSQYASKSEFALAWILESYNNPGDSSVALAYKSLIDKYPQTEYADFARKKLGQKVAKTPAPAPQPQTQTTTPADTSDTTKAPKPPEIPKAPPPTTVGKFTYPESQKESGIKGKVVLKIIIDYTGKVTEAVILNSLNNAEIDEAAKNAALNTTFNPQLIDPLDLGKWFLYEIDVNPPPQSTD
;
A
#
# COMPACT_ATOMS: atom_id res chain seq x y z
N MET A 1 -15.39 77.56 45.96
CA MET A 1 -15.25 76.14 46.29
C MET A 1 -15.94 75.30 45.16
N ARG A 2 -15.20 74.85 44.17
CA ARG A 2 -15.64 73.87 43.18
C ARG A 2 -14.88 72.58 43.43
N LYS A 3 -15.49 71.59 44.08
CA LYS A 3 -14.96 70.27 44.31
C LYS A 3 -15.27 69.37 43.14
N ILE A 4 -14.28 68.99 42.45
CA ILE A 4 -13.90 67.82 41.77
C ILE A 4 -14.84 66.62 42.04
N THR A 5 -15.67 66.26 41.00
CA THR A 5 -16.43 64.98 40.91
C THR A 5 -16.09 64.27 39.61
N LEU A 6 -14.78 64.02 39.36
CA LEU A 6 -14.31 63.40 38.13
C LEU A 6 -13.54 62.11 38.34
N ILE A 7 -13.59 61.50 39.55
CA ILE A 7 -12.75 60.35 39.90
C ILE A 7 -13.44 58.97 39.81
N PRO A 8 -14.77 58.77 39.97
CA PRO A 8 -15.32 57.44 39.95
C PRO A 8 -15.40 56.81 38.55
N GLY A 9 -15.57 57.61 37.49
CA GLY A 9 -15.69 57.08 36.13
C GLY A 9 -14.40 56.54 35.53
N ILE A 10 -13.27 57.18 35.81
CA ILE A 10 -11.93 56.76 35.34
C ILE A 10 -11.48 55.51 36.11
N PHE A 11 -11.80 55.42 37.40
CA PHE A 11 -11.46 54.28 38.23
C PHE A 11 -12.27 53.02 37.83
N LEU A 12 -13.55 53.16 37.43
CA LEU A 12 -14.37 52.07 36.91
C LEU A 12 -13.84 51.57 35.54
N LEU A 13 -13.44 52.47 34.65
CA LEU A 13 -12.86 52.11 33.35
C LEU A 13 -11.52 51.38 33.48
N VAL A 14 -10.69 51.77 34.45
CA VAL A 14 -9.41 51.11 34.74
C VAL A 14 -9.66 49.70 35.36
N ILE A 15 -10.66 49.55 36.24
CA ILE A 15 -11.02 48.26 36.84
C ILE A 15 -11.56 47.31 35.79
N PHE A 16 -12.43 47.76 34.88
CA PHE A 16 -12.93 46.93 33.78
C PHE A 16 -11.82 46.57 32.80
N SER A 17 -10.89 47.44 32.50
CA SER A 17 -9.72 47.16 31.68
C SER A 17 -8.78 46.14 32.34
N CYS A 18 -8.55 46.24 33.66
CA CYS A 18 -7.72 45.27 34.40
C CYS A 18 -8.37 43.88 34.53
N ILE A 19 -9.67 43.80 34.79
CA ILE A 19 -10.39 42.54 34.92
C ILE A 19 -10.40 41.80 33.56
N TYR A 20 -10.60 42.57 32.49
CA TYR A 20 -10.60 42.04 31.14
C TYR A 20 -9.21 41.51 30.72
N TYR A 21 -8.15 42.27 30.92
CA TYR A 21 -6.77 41.87 30.69
C TYR A 21 -6.41 40.62 31.49
N ASN A 22 -6.87 40.52 32.72
CA ASN A 22 -6.61 39.40 33.61
C ASN A 22 -7.25 38.09 33.09
N THR A 23 -8.45 38.14 32.48
CA THR A 23 -9.13 36.95 31.96
C THR A 23 -8.37 36.36 30.75
N PHE A 24 -7.92 37.20 29.82
CA PHE A 24 -7.15 36.72 28.67
C PHE A 24 -5.75 36.25 29.08
N TYR A 25 -5.08 37.02 29.95
CA TYR A 25 -3.79 36.62 30.49
C TYR A 25 -3.78 35.24 31.15
N HIS A 26 -4.81 34.90 31.91
CA HIS A 26 -4.93 33.59 32.51
C HIS A 26 -5.27 32.48 31.48
N ALA A 27 -5.87 32.83 30.36
CA ALA A 27 -6.02 31.90 29.24
C ALA A 27 -4.66 31.58 28.62
N GLU A 28 -3.84 32.59 28.37
CA GLU A 28 -2.47 32.42 27.87
C GLU A 28 -1.60 31.63 28.83
N GLU A 29 -1.67 31.91 30.12
CA GLU A 29 -0.92 31.18 31.15
C GLU A 29 -1.24 29.69 31.11
N SER A 30 -2.54 29.31 31.06
CA SER A 30 -2.96 27.94 30.99
C SER A 30 -2.49 27.25 29.66
N TYR A 31 -2.58 27.98 28.56
CA TYR A 31 -2.09 27.49 27.25
C TYR A 31 -0.58 27.24 27.29
N HIS A 32 0.22 28.22 27.73
CA HIS A 32 1.68 28.08 27.76
C HIS A 32 2.17 27.02 28.73
N LYS A 33 1.45 26.78 29.85
CA LYS A 33 1.73 25.68 30.76
C LYS A 33 1.57 24.33 30.04
N ALA A 34 0.46 24.13 29.31
CA ALA A 34 0.21 22.92 28.54
C ALA A 34 1.23 22.75 27.41
N GLU A 35 1.47 23.80 26.63
CA GLU A 35 2.40 23.78 25.49
C GLU A 35 3.84 23.45 25.94
N LYS A 36 4.31 24.05 27.05
CA LYS A 36 5.63 23.77 27.62
C LYS A 36 5.77 22.31 28.05
N SER A 37 4.74 21.76 28.70
CA SER A 37 4.71 20.34 29.10
C SER A 37 4.76 19.43 27.90
N GLN A 38 3.90 19.69 26.90
CA GLN A 38 3.79 18.91 25.67
C GLN A 38 5.11 18.92 24.87
N LYS A 39 5.71 20.08 24.66
CA LYS A 39 7.02 20.25 24.00
C LYS A 39 8.14 19.49 24.73
N LYS A 40 8.19 19.61 26.07
CA LYS A 40 9.19 18.88 26.90
C LYS A 40 9.06 17.37 26.75
N ALA A 41 7.85 16.88 26.58
CA ALA A 41 7.56 15.46 26.40
C ALA A 41 7.69 14.98 24.94
N GLY A 42 7.95 15.89 23.99
CA GLY A 42 8.07 15.58 22.55
C GLY A 42 6.79 15.02 21.92
N ARG A 43 5.61 15.41 22.44
CA ARG A 43 4.32 14.89 21.96
C ARG A 43 3.70 15.80 20.91
N GLU A 44 3.20 15.22 19.86
CA GLU A 44 2.45 15.94 18.84
C GLU A 44 1.02 16.28 19.33
N VAL A 45 0.38 15.37 20.03
CA VAL A 45 -0.96 15.54 20.61
C VAL A 45 -0.88 15.54 22.13
N ALA A 46 -1.68 16.38 22.76
CA ALA A 46 -1.71 16.54 24.21
C ALA A 46 -2.13 15.26 24.95
N SER A 47 -1.46 14.99 26.05
CA SER A 47 -1.93 13.99 27.03
C SER A 47 -3.17 14.47 27.80
N SER A 48 -3.84 13.57 28.53
CA SER A 48 -5.02 13.92 29.33
C SER A 48 -4.78 15.06 30.35
N ASN A 49 -3.55 15.21 30.86
CA ASN A 49 -3.23 16.30 31.78
C ASN A 49 -3.05 17.63 31.06
N GLU A 50 -2.36 17.61 29.92
CA GLU A 50 -2.17 18.80 29.07
C GLU A 50 -3.50 19.26 28.46
N ALA A 51 -4.38 18.32 28.08
CA ALA A 51 -5.71 18.60 27.56
C ALA A 51 -6.57 19.38 28.60
N LYS A 52 -6.46 19.08 29.91
CA LYS A 52 -7.15 19.87 30.95
C LYS A 52 -6.69 21.32 30.99
N ASP A 53 -5.38 21.56 30.86
CA ASP A 53 -4.85 22.91 30.85
C ASP A 53 -5.26 23.66 29.55
N TYR A 54 -5.31 22.99 28.40
CA TYR A 54 -5.85 23.56 27.16
C TYR A 54 -7.36 23.83 27.25
N ASP A 55 -8.16 22.94 27.85
CA ASP A 55 -9.58 23.17 28.09
C ASP A 55 -9.82 24.39 28.98
N GLU A 56 -8.97 24.58 30.00
CA GLU A 56 -9.06 25.75 30.85
C GLU A 56 -8.69 27.03 30.07
N ALA A 57 -7.69 26.96 29.20
CA ALA A 57 -7.37 28.07 28.30
C ALA A 57 -8.53 28.40 27.38
N ILE A 58 -9.18 27.40 26.76
CA ILE A 58 -10.36 27.56 25.93
C ILE A 58 -11.50 28.22 26.69
N LYS A 59 -11.82 27.72 27.89
CA LYS A 59 -12.90 28.29 28.74
C LYS A 59 -12.67 29.76 29.05
N LYS A 60 -11.43 30.15 29.41
CA LYS A 60 -11.09 31.52 29.73
C LYS A 60 -11.11 32.41 28.48
N ALA A 61 -10.52 31.98 27.38
CA ALA A 61 -10.53 32.70 26.11
C ALA A 61 -11.96 32.86 25.55
N SER A 62 -12.81 31.86 25.71
CA SER A 62 -14.23 31.90 25.29
C SER A 62 -15.03 32.95 26.05
N LYS A 63 -14.66 33.30 27.29
CA LYS A 63 -15.28 34.42 28.04
C LYS A 63 -14.99 35.78 27.38
N VAL A 64 -13.84 35.94 26.73
CA VAL A 64 -13.52 37.15 25.97
C VAL A 64 -14.50 37.27 24.79
N LEU A 65 -14.73 36.20 24.06
CA LEU A 65 -15.67 36.20 22.93
C LEU A 65 -17.12 36.49 23.37
N ALA A 66 -17.55 35.84 24.47
CA ALA A 66 -18.93 35.94 24.96
C ALA A 66 -19.27 37.31 25.60
N PHE A 67 -18.36 37.86 26.43
CA PHE A 67 -18.66 39.04 27.20
C PHE A 67 -18.04 40.33 26.64
N HIS A 68 -17.05 40.20 25.74
CA HIS A 68 -16.33 41.35 25.19
C HIS A 68 -16.13 41.27 23.68
N PRO A 69 -17.20 41.02 22.86
CA PRO A 69 -17.09 40.77 21.42
C PRO A 69 -16.55 41.94 20.58
N LYS A 70 -16.43 43.12 21.15
CA LYS A 70 -15.84 44.30 20.49
C LYS A 70 -14.43 44.62 20.97
N SER A 71 -13.85 43.77 21.75
CA SER A 71 -12.51 43.95 22.24
C SER A 71 -11.44 43.72 21.17
N LYS A 72 -10.32 44.41 21.34
CA LYS A 72 -9.12 44.19 20.54
C LYS A 72 -8.46 42.80 20.73
N TRP A 73 -8.87 42.05 21.74
CA TRP A 73 -8.35 40.72 22.08
C TRP A 73 -9.23 39.54 21.55
N VAL A 74 -10.18 39.84 20.69
CA VAL A 74 -11.10 38.82 20.17
C VAL A 74 -10.39 37.90 19.18
N ASP A 75 -9.56 38.44 18.31
CA ASP A 75 -8.73 37.69 17.38
C ASP A 75 -7.66 36.86 18.11
N ASP A 76 -6.98 37.43 19.13
CA ASP A 76 -6.07 36.69 20.02
C ASP A 76 -6.79 35.51 20.70
N ALA A 77 -8.00 35.74 21.21
CA ALA A 77 -8.78 34.68 21.87
C ALA A 77 -9.20 33.57 20.88
N LEU A 78 -9.64 33.93 19.67
CA LEU A 78 -9.95 32.96 18.63
C LEU A 78 -8.73 32.12 18.25
N PHE A 79 -7.59 32.77 18.09
CA PHE A 79 -6.33 32.11 17.76
C PHE A 79 -5.88 31.15 18.88
N LEU A 80 -5.92 31.59 20.14
CA LEU A 80 -5.57 30.77 21.29
C LEU A 80 -6.48 29.53 21.40
N ILE A 81 -7.80 29.69 21.18
CA ILE A 81 -8.75 28.59 21.17
C ILE A 81 -8.44 27.63 20.04
N GLY A 82 -8.20 28.16 18.83
CA GLY A 82 -7.82 27.34 17.66
C GLY A 82 -6.57 26.51 17.91
N LYS A 83 -5.51 27.15 18.43
CA LYS A 83 -4.25 26.46 18.77
C LYS A 83 -4.43 25.42 19.89
N SER A 84 -5.27 25.70 20.87
CA SER A 84 -5.57 24.76 21.95
C SER A 84 -6.23 23.49 21.39
N TYR A 85 -7.26 23.64 20.55
CA TYR A 85 -7.89 22.50 19.87
C TYR A 85 -6.92 21.75 18.97
N PHE A 86 -6.07 22.46 18.22
CA PHE A 86 -5.05 21.85 17.37
C PHE A 86 -4.09 20.96 18.20
N ASN A 87 -3.58 21.47 19.31
CA ASN A 87 -2.67 20.73 20.18
C ASN A 87 -3.34 19.55 20.90
N MET A 88 -4.65 19.64 21.14
CA MET A 88 -5.47 18.54 21.66
C MET A 88 -5.81 17.47 20.61
N GLY A 89 -5.53 17.71 19.32
CA GLY A 89 -5.89 16.81 18.21
C GLY A 89 -7.34 16.98 17.72
N ASP A 90 -8.10 17.96 18.22
CA ASP A 90 -9.44 18.29 17.73
C ASP A 90 -9.35 19.23 16.54
N TYR A 91 -8.86 18.67 15.42
CA TYR A 91 -8.54 19.46 14.23
C TYR A 91 -9.77 20.10 13.59
N THR A 92 -10.95 19.47 13.72
CA THR A 92 -12.21 20.04 13.20
C THR A 92 -12.61 21.32 13.93
N LYS A 93 -12.47 21.36 15.27
CA LYS A 93 -12.75 22.58 16.02
C LYS A 93 -11.66 23.64 15.81
N ALA A 94 -10.40 23.21 15.69
CA ALA A 94 -9.29 24.08 15.37
C ALA A 94 -9.52 24.80 14.04
N GLU A 95 -9.83 24.06 12.98
CA GLU A 95 -10.16 24.58 11.65
C GLU A 95 -11.23 25.66 11.70
N ARG A 96 -12.36 25.37 12.37
CA ARG A 96 -13.47 26.33 12.52
C ARG A 96 -13.02 27.64 13.18
N LYS A 97 -12.17 27.59 14.19
CA LYS A 97 -11.70 28.79 14.90
C LYS A 97 -10.71 29.59 14.07
N PHE A 98 -9.83 28.95 13.32
CA PHE A 98 -8.94 29.66 12.41
C PHE A 98 -9.72 30.27 11.24
N GLN A 99 -10.71 29.55 10.68
CA GLN A 99 -11.58 30.09 9.64
C GLN A 99 -12.40 31.29 10.14
N GLU A 100 -12.93 31.23 11.37
CA GLU A 100 -13.66 32.33 12.03
C GLU A 100 -12.79 33.57 12.17
N LEU A 101 -11.51 33.38 12.58
CA LEU A 101 -10.56 34.49 12.69
C LEU A 101 -10.25 35.12 11.33
N ILE A 102 -9.91 34.31 10.34
CA ILE A 102 -9.57 34.76 8.99
C ILE A 102 -10.73 35.56 8.37
N THR A 103 -11.96 35.05 8.55
CA THR A 103 -13.17 35.68 7.97
C THR A 103 -13.53 37.00 8.64
N ASN A 104 -13.49 37.02 9.98
CA ASN A 104 -13.95 38.20 10.76
C ASN A 104 -12.85 39.23 10.97
N PHE A 105 -11.58 38.80 10.96
CA PHE A 105 -10.42 39.67 11.26
C PHE A 105 -9.32 39.54 10.18
N PRO A 106 -9.61 39.80 8.89
CA PRO A 106 -8.65 39.60 7.80
C PRO A 106 -7.43 40.52 7.84
N LYS A 107 -7.50 41.57 8.68
CA LYS A 107 -6.37 42.51 8.92
C LYS A 107 -5.61 42.25 10.22
N SER A 108 -5.97 41.23 10.98
CA SER A 108 -5.25 40.81 12.18
C SER A 108 -3.83 40.37 11.82
N GLU A 109 -2.88 40.67 12.69
CA GLU A 109 -1.50 40.17 12.59
C GLU A 109 -1.44 38.64 12.74
N LEU A 110 -2.49 38.02 13.31
CA LEU A 110 -2.64 36.60 13.49
C LEU A 110 -3.24 35.89 12.27
N SER A 111 -3.69 36.64 11.27
CA SER A 111 -4.34 36.08 10.08
C SER A 111 -3.40 35.12 9.31
N GLU A 112 -2.12 35.52 9.14
CA GLU A 112 -1.11 34.65 8.48
C GLU A 112 -0.91 33.33 9.22
N GLU A 113 -0.75 33.41 10.53
CA GLU A 113 -0.56 32.22 11.36
C GLU A 113 -1.81 31.36 11.42
N SER A 114 -3.00 31.98 11.33
CA SER A 114 -4.28 31.26 11.24
C SER A 114 -4.45 30.50 9.94
N TYR A 115 -4.05 31.05 8.79
CA TYR A 115 -4.01 30.32 7.51
C TYR A 115 -3.09 29.10 7.58
N TYR A 116 -1.93 29.26 8.22
CA TYR A 116 -0.99 28.16 8.39
C TYR A 116 -1.60 27.01 9.21
N TYR A 117 -2.18 27.32 10.39
CA TYR A 117 -2.82 26.30 11.23
C TYR A 117 -4.13 25.77 10.63
N LEU A 118 -4.85 26.55 9.81
CA LEU A 118 -5.99 26.09 9.02
C LEU A 118 -5.54 24.97 8.08
N GLY A 119 -4.53 25.22 7.26
CA GLY A 119 -4.00 24.21 6.33
C GLY A 119 -3.50 22.98 7.06
N LEU A 120 -2.78 23.13 8.19
CA LEU A 120 -2.35 21.98 8.99
C LEU A 120 -3.53 21.19 9.58
N SER A 121 -4.59 21.90 10.04
CA SER A 121 -5.79 21.23 10.58
C SER A 121 -6.50 20.41 9.51
N GLN A 122 -6.64 20.96 8.32
CA GLN A 122 -7.22 20.26 7.17
C GLN A 122 -6.39 19.04 6.77
N TYR A 123 -5.07 19.18 6.73
CA TYR A 123 -4.18 18.05 6.44
C TYR A 123 -4.33 16.92 7.46
N LYS A 124 -4.36 17.25 8.76
CA LYS A 124 -4.54 16.26 9.84
C LYS A 124 -5.92 15.57 9.83
N GLN A 125 -6.91 16.15 9.16
CA GLN A 125 -8.23 15.55 8.92
C GLN A 125 -8.27 14.68 7.66
N GLY A 126 -7.18 14.62 6.88
CA GLY A 126 -7.11 13.90 5.60
C GLY A 126 -7.58 14.73 4.40
N ASN A 127 -7.86 16.03 4.58
CA ASN A 127 -8.28 16.95 3.55
C ASN A 127 -7.05 17.56 2.86
N GLY A 128 -6.27 16.72 2.16
CA GLY A 128 -4.98 17.13 1.57
C GLY A 128 -5.10 18.24 0.54
N PHE A 129 -6.13 18.22 -0.29
CA PHE A 129 -6.34 19.24 -1.32
C PHE A 129 -6.59 20.63 -0.70
N GLU A 130 -7.52 20.74 0.24
CA GLU A 130 -7.85 22.00 0.93
C GLU A 130 -6.64 22.52 1.73
N ALA A 131 -5.89 21.60 2.35
CA ALA A 131 -4.67 21.95 3.07
C ALA A 131 -3.62 22.57 2.15
N VAL A 132 -3.39 21.96 0.99
CA VAL A 132 -2.45 22.48 -0.01
C VAL A 132 -2.89 23.86 -0.52
N GLU A 133 -4.18 24.05 -0.83
CA GLU A 133 -4.71 25.33 -1.28
C GLU A 133 -4.57 26.43 -0.19
N ALA A 134 -4.91 26.12 1.06
CA ALA A 134 -4.75 27.04 2.17
C ALA A 134 -3.28 27.45 2.38
N LEU A 135 -2.35 26.49 2.32
CA LEU A 135 -0.92 26.77 2.48
C LEU A 135 -0.33 27.48 1.25
N LYS A 136 -0.74 27.13 0.02
CA LYS A 136 -0.30 27.84 -1.19
C LYS A 136 -0.73 29.30 -1.19
N SER A 137 -1.93 29.61 -0.68
CA SER A 137 -2.41 31.00 -0.57
C SER A 137 -1.48 31.90 0.25
N LEU A 138 -0.76 31.35 1.23
CA LEU A 138 0.26 32.07 1.99
C LEU A 138 1.48 32.39 1.12
N LEU A 139 1.94 31.47 0.29
CA LEU A 139 3.11 31.68 -0.57
C LEU A 139 2.85 32.71 -1.68
N ASP A 140 1.61 32.79 -2.14
CA ASP A 140 1.21 33.69 -3.23
C ASP A 140 0.87 35.11 -2.73
N ASN A 141 0.71 35.28 -1.43
CA ASN A 141 0.40 36.57 -0.83
C ASN A 141 1.70 37.34 -0.43
N PRO A 142 2.04 38.45 -1.13
CA PRO A 142 3.28 39.17 -0.87
C PRO A 142 3.35 39.86 0.51
N LYS A 143 2.22 39.98 1.20
CA LYS A 143 2.11 40.57 2.54
C LYS A 143 2.32 39.55 3.67
N LEU A 144 2.18 38.23 3.35
CA LEU A 144 2.25 37.15 4.31
C LEU A 144 3.56 36.36 4.08
N LYS A 145 4.67 36.84 4.68
CA LYS A 145 6.01 36.25 4.39
C LYS A 145 6.68 35.59 5.60
N LYS A 146 6.13 35.79 6.78
CA LYS A 146 6.79 35.42 8.05
C LYS A 146 7.07 33.92 8.18
N ARG A 147 6.20 33.06 7.60
CA ARG A 147 6.29 31.61 7.70
C ARG A 147 6.52 30.90 6.36
N ASN A 148 6.86 31.63 5.30
CA ASN A 148 6.92 31.03 3.96
C ASN A 148 7.95 29.89 3.83
N SER A 149 9.05 29.92 4.58
CA SER A 149 10.01 28.81 4.60
C SER A 149 9.35 27.54 5.17
N GLU A 150 8.68 27.66 6.32
CA GLU A 150 7.97 26.57 6.96
C GLU A 150 6.79 26.06 6.10
N VAL A 151 6.08 26.97 5.44
CA VAL A 151 4.99 26.63 4.50
C VAL A 151 5.53 25.82 3.31
N CYS A 152 6.66 26.25 2.70
CA CYS A 152 7.31 25.47 1.65
C CYS A 152 7.67 24.05 2.13
N PHE A 153 8.23 23.96 3.35
CA PHE A 153 8.59 22.67 3.93
C PHE A 153 7.36 21.79 4.14
N ARG A 154 6.26 22.33 4.70
CA ARG A 154 5.02 21.57 4.95
C ARG A 154 4.34 21.11 3.66
N LEU A 155 4.29 21.99 2.64
CA LEU A 155 3.80 21.57 1.32
C LEU A 155 4.64 20.43 0.73
N GLY A 156 5.97 20.51 0.89
CA GLY A 156 6.85 19.40 0.52
C GLY A 156 6.54 18.10 1.27
N GLU A 157 6.33 18.17 2.60
CA GLU A 157 5.98 16.97 3.41
C GLU A 157 4.63 16.38 2.98
N ILE A 158 3.60 17.22 2.79
CA ILE A 158 2.28 16.76 2.33
C ILE A 158 2.41 16.03 0.99
N LYS A 159 3.08 16.65 0.01
CA LYS A 159 3.27 16.05 -1.32
C LYS A 159 4.15 14.80 -1.28
N PHE A 160 5.10 14.75 -0.36
CA PHE A 160 5.94 13.57 -0.15
C PHE A 160 5.13 12.38 0.39
N GLU A 161 4.22 12.61 1.36
CA GLU A 161 3.34 11.59 1.94
C GLU A 161 2.26 11.12 0.94
N GLU A 162 1.80 12.02 0.04
CA GLU A 162 0.92 11.68 -1.08
C GLU A 162 1.63 10.85 -2.17
N GLY A 163 2.97 10.69 -2.09
CA GLY A 163 3.77 9.98 -3.11
C GLY A 163 4.14 10.86 -4.31
N GLU A 164 3.76 12.13 -4.32
CA GLU A 164 4.07 13.09 -5.38
C GLU A 164 5.48 13.68 -5.21
N TYR A 165 6.48 12.82 -5.27
CA TYR A 165 7.87 13.13 -4.94
C TYR A 165 8.45 14.27 -5.79
N ALA A 166 8.08 14.36 -7.07
CA ALA A 166 8.58 15.43 -7.95
C ALA A 166 8.07 16.80 -7.50
N GLU A 167 6.80 16.91 -7.11
CA GLU A 167 6.22 18.16 -6.60
C GLU A 167 6.82 18.51 -5.22
N ALA A 168 6.95 17.52 -4.33
CA ALA A 168 7.59 17.68 -3.04
C ALA A 168 9.01 18.27 -3.17
N ILE A 169 9.82 17.71 -4.06
CA ILE A 169 11.18 18.20 -4.38
C ILE A 169 11.14 19.67 -4.81
N THR A 170 10.14 20.07 -5.59
CA THR A 170 10.00 21.47 -6.06
C THR A 170 9.79 22.43 -4.89
N PHE A 171 8.95 22.09 -3.91
CA PHE A 171 8.73 22.90 -2.72
C PHE A 171 9.98 22.97 -1.83
N TYR A 172 10.67 21.87 -1.61
CA TYR A 172 11.92 21.87 -0.83
C TYR A 172 13.02 22.69 -1.54
N LYS A 173 13.18 22.58 -2.87
CA LYS A 173 14.12 23.41 -3.63
C LYS A 173 13.77 24.89 -3.58
N ARG A 174 12.46 25.24 -3.66
CA ARG A 174 12.00 26.63 -3.45
C ARG A 174 12.42 27.16 -2.08
N MET A 175 12.25 26.34 -1.04
CA MET A 175 12.69 26.69 0.31
C MET A 175 14.19 26.96 0.36
N LEU A 176 15.02 26.03 -0.12
CA LEU A 176 16.49 26.19 -0.09
C LEU A 176 16.98 27.44 -0.85
N ALA A 177 16.32 27.75 -1.98
CA ALA A 177 16.69 28.88 -2.82
C ALA A 177 16.28 30.21 -2.19
N GLN A 178 15.09 30.30 -1.58
CA GLN A 178 14.55 31.56 -1.07
C GLN A 178 14.93 31.84 0.38
N TYR A 179 15.22 30.79 1.18
CA TYR A 179 15.49 30.89 2.62
C TYR A 179 16.78 30.17 3.01
N PRO A 180 17.96 30.60 2.49
CA PRO A 180 19.22 29.84 2.63
C PRO A 180 19.77 29.74 4.05
N LYS A 181 19.20 30.49 5.02
CA LYS A 181 19.61 30.47 6.42
C LYS A 181 18.60 29.79 7.36
N ASP A 182 17.59 29.14 6.81
CA ASP A 182 16.56 28.47 7.62
C ASP A 182 17.12 27.18 8.25
N GLU A 183 16.72 26.93 9.49
CA GLU A 183 17.16 25.75 10.27
C GLU A 183 16.68 24.43 9.64
N LEU A 184 15.56 24.43 8.90
CA LEU A 184 15.03 23.26 8.22
C LEU A 184 15.75 22.92 6.92
N ASN A 185 16.69 23.74 6.45
CA ASN A 185 17.36 23.54 5.18
C ASN A 185 18.13 22.20 5.10
N ALA A 186 18.75 21.78 6.20
CA ALA A 186 19.39 20.48 6.26
C ALA A 186 18.40 19.33 6.04
N LEU A 187 17.23 19.44 6.67
CA LEU A 187 16.16 18.44 6.54
C LEU A 187 15.51 18.50 5.15
N ALA A 188 15.24 19.69 4.63
CA ALA A 188 14.73 19.86 3.27
C ALA A 188 15.68 19.26 2.22
N GLN A 189 16.99 19.49 2.37
CA GLN A 189 18.03 18.90 1.51
C GLN A 189 18.02 17.37 1.56
N PHE A 190 17.85 16.82 2.77
CA PHE A 190 17.74 15.37 2.98
C PHE A 190 16.48 14.82 2.31
N ARG A 191 15.32 15.48 2.48
CA ARG A 191 14.04 15.12 1.86
C ARG A 191 14.10 15.15 0.32
N ILE A 192 14.84 16.09 -0.28
CA ILE A 192 15.10 16.09 -1.72
C ILE A 192 15.84 14.80 -2.13
N GLY A 193 16.85 14.40 -1.36
CA GLY A 193 17.56 13.14 -1.58
C GLY A 193 16.63 11.92 -1.50
N GLU A 194 15.77 11.86 -0.48
CA GLU A 194 14.77 10.80 -0.33
C GLU A 194 13.77 10.79 -1.50
N GLY A 195 13.29 11.96 -1.93
CA GLY A 195 12.38 12.09 -3.06
C GLY A 195 13.00 11.54 -4.36
N TYR A 196 14.23 11.91 -4.67
CA TYR A 196 14.94 11.35 -5.83
C TYR A 196 15.20 9.84 -5.69
N PHE A 197 15.49 9.36 -4.48
CA PHE A 197 15.66 7.93 -4.24
C PHE A 197 14.36 7.16 -4.51
N LYS A 198 13.21 7.69 -4.09
CA LYS A 198 11.88 7.14 -4.40
C LYS A 198 11.57 7.15 -5.90
N LEU A 199 11.99 8.19 -6.62
CA LEU A 199 11.90 8.28 -8.08
C LEU A 199 12.94 7.41 -8.81
N LYS A 200 13.80 6.68 -8.09
CA LYS A 200 14.89 5.86 -8.62
C LYS A 200 15.96 6.67 -9.39
N ASP A 201 15.98 7.98 -9.24
CA ASP A 201 17.10 8.82 -9.69
C ASP A 201 18.20 8.81 -8.63
N PHE A 202 18.96 7.72 -8.62
CA PHE A 202 19.99 7.51 -7.60
C PHE A 202 21.17 8.46 -7.72
N THR A 203 21.40 9.03 -8.90
CA THR A 203 22.44 10.05 -9.08
C THR A 203 22.07 11.33 -8.33
N GLN A 204 20.88 11.86 -8.58
CA GLN A 204 20.39 13.03 -7.85
C GLN A 204 20.22 12.73 -6.35
N ALA A 205 19.77 11.54 -5.97
CA ALA A 205 19.66 11.14 -4.58
C ALA A 205 21.02 11.22 -3.87
N LYS A 206 22.06 10.60 -4.43
CA LYS A 206 23.45 10.62 -3.91
C LYS A 206 23.95 12.06 -3.72
N ASP A 207 23.78 12.91 -4.74
CA ASP A 207 24.27 14.29 -4.71
C ASP A 207 23.55 15.10 -3.61
N ASN A 208 22.23 14.96 -3.52
CA ASN A 208 21.44 15.70 -2.54
C ASN A 208 21.66 15.21 -1.09
N PHE A 209 21.80 13.90 -0.86
CA PHE A 209 22.20 13.39 0.45
C PHE A 209 23.59 13.90 0.85
N SER A 210 24.56 13.86 -0.04
CA SER A 210 25.92 14.39 0.22
C SER A 210 25.92 15.86 0.55
N ALA A 211 25.02 16.63 -0.06
CA ALA A 211 24.91 18.08 0.14
C ALA A 211 24.38 18.47 1.52
N VAL A 212 23.76 17.56 2.28
CA VAL A 212 23.27 17.86 3.66
C VAL A 212 24.40 18.36 4.58
N ARG A 213 25.63 17.90 4.37
CA ARG A 213 26.80 18.33 5.14
C ARG A 213 27.11 19.83 5.04
N LYS A 214 26.59 20.52 4.02
CA LYS A 214 26.74 21.99 3.89
C LYS A 214 26.05 22.76 5.02
N TYR A 215 25.09 22.10 5.68
CA TYR A 215 24.27 22.71 6.74
C TYR A 215 24.74 22.30 8.15
N GLY A 216 25.70 21.37 8.28
CA GLY A 216 26.26 20.94 9.55
C GLY A 216 27.10 19.69 9.42
N GLU A 217 28.06 19.52 10.33
CA GLU A 217 29.01 18.41 10.28
C GLU A 217 28.68 17.26 11.24
N GLN A 218 27.70 17.45 12.12
CA GLN A 218 27.40 16.50 13.20
C GLN A 218 25.88 16.28 13.33
N GLY A 219 25.54 15.22 14.04
CA GLY A 219 24.16 14.89 14.35
C GLY A 219 23.64 13.68 13.58
N GLU A 220 22.43 13.26 13.97
CA GLU A 220 21.79 12.07 13.40
C GLU A 220 21.40 12.25 11.92
N LEU A 221 21.01 13.48 11.55
CA LEU A 221 20.64 13.77 10.17
C LEU A 221 21.84 13.63 9.22
N VAL A 222 23.02 14.06 9.68
CA VAL A 222 24.27 13.89 8.91
C VAL A 222 24.64 12.42 8.80
N TYR A 223 24.50 11.66 9.89
CA TYR A 223 24.65 10.20 9.81
C TYR A 223 23.72 9.61 8.74
N LYS A 224 22.41 9.89 8.81
CA LYS A 224 21.44 9.42 7.84
C LYS A 224 21.81 9.82 6.40
N SER A 225 22.29 11.04 6.21
CA SER A 225 22.67 11.51 4.88
C SER A 225 23.85 10.73 4.29
N ILE A 226 24.87 10.43 5.11
CA ILE A 226 26.02 9.62 4.68
C ILE A 226 25.58 8.18 4.39
N PHE A 227 24.74 7.61 5.26
CA PHE A 227 24.19 6.27 5.11
C PHE A 227 23.42 6.14 3.79
N TRP A 228 22.49 7.07 3.52
CA TRP A 228 21.72 7.08 2.28
C TRP A 228 22.54 7.43 1.03
N THR A 229 23.63 8.19 1.19
CA THR A 229 24.63 8.36 0.10
C THR A 229 25.23 7.01 -0.28
N GLY A 230 25.59 6.19 0.70
CA GLY A 230 26.09 4.82 0.48
C GLY A 230 25.05 3.94 -0.22
N GLU A 231 23.80 3.97 0.22
CA GLU A 231 22.68 3.22 -0.38
C GLU A 231 22.42 3.64 -1.83
N ALA A 232 22.37 4.94 -2.10
CA ALA A 232 22.24 5.46 -3.47
C ALA A 232 23.41 5.02 -4.35
N THR A 233 24.62 4.97 -3.79
CA THR A 233 25.82 4.52 -4.51
C THR A 233 25.75 3.03 -4.83
N TYR A 234 25.24 2.18 -3.92
CA TYR A 234 24.98 0.75 -4.20
C TYR A 234 23.90 0.59 -5.28
N SER A 235 22.84 1.41 -5.23
CA SER A 235 21.77 1.39 -6.23
C SER A 235 22.26 1.80 -7.64
N LEU A 236 23.32 2.61 -7.71
CA LEU A 236 24.05 2.93 -8.97
C LEU A 236 25.00 1.81 -9.42
N LYS A 237 25.06 0.68 -8.70
CA LYS A 237 25.99 -0.44 -8.92
C LYS A 237 27.47 -0.06 -8.73
N ASN A 238 27.76 1.07 -8.10
CA ASN A 238 29.12 1.50 -7.74
C ASN A 238 29.54 0.88 -6.40
N TYR A 239 29.60 -0.45 -6.36
CA TYR A 239 29.71 -1.21 -5.10
C TYR A 239 30.96 -0.85 -4.31
N LYS A 240 32.14 -0.71 -4.95
CA LYS A 240 33.40 -0.32 -4.28
C LYS A 240 33.32 1.04 -3.60
N GLU A 241 32.74 2.02 -4.27
CA GLU A 241 32.56 3.37 -3.72
C GLU A 241 31.60 3.34 -2.53
N GLY A 242 30.45 2.65 -2.68
CA GLY A 242 29.48 2.50 -1.61
C GLY A 242 30.04 1.77 -0.40
N LEU A 243 30.78 0.67 -0.60
CA LEU A 243 31.48 -0.05 0.46
C LEU A 243 32.48 0.87 1.20
N LYS A 244 33.26 1.68 0.46
CA LYS A 244 34.18 2.65 1.05
C LYS A 244 33.44 3.66 1.92
N ILE A 245 32.29 4.18 1.50
CA ILE A 245 31.48 5.12 2.30
C ILE A 245 31.11 4.48 3.63
N PHE A 246 30.61 3.25 3.65
CA PHE A 246 30.25 2.56 4.89
C PHE A 246 31.47 2.18 5.75
N LEU A 247 32.59 1.78 5.16
CA LEU A 247 33.84 1.54 5.87
C LEU A 247 34.37 2.81 6.55
N ASP A 248 34.29 3.96 5.87
CA ASP A 248 34.70 5.24 6.46
C ASP A 248 33.73 5.66 7.56
N LEU A 249 32.42 5.48 7.35
CA LEU A 249 31.38 5.77 8.34
C LEU A 249 31.56 4.92 9.62
N SER A 250 31.97 3.66 9.50
CA SER A 250 32.19 2.75 10.63
C SER A 250 33.33 3.17 11.57
N LYS A 251 34.27 3.98 11.08
CA LYS A 251 35.41 4.50 11.86
C LYS A 251 35.05 5.70 12.73
N GLU A 252 33.91 6.33 12.47
CA GLU A 252 33.47 7.55 13.14
C GLU A 252 32.90 7.25 14.52
N LYS A 253 33.66 7.49 15.57
CA LYS A 253 33.26 7.22 16.98
C LYS A 253 31.94 7.86 17.39
N LYS A 254 31.62 9.02 16.82
CA LYS A 254 30.35 9.73 17.09
C LYS A 254 29.10 8.97 16.65
N TYR A 255 29.23 7.97 15.76
CA TYR A 255 28.14 7.17 15.24
C TYR A 255 28.14 5.73 15.74
N VAL A 256 28.83 5.43 16.82
CA VAL A 256 28.96 4.08 17.38
C VAL A 256 27.61 3.42 17.67
N LYS A 257 26.59 4.18 18.03
CA LYS A 257 25.22 3.66 18.25
C LYS A 257 24.57 3.07 16.98
N PHE A 258 25.07 3.44 15.80
CA PHE A 258 24.59 2.95 14.52
C PHE A 258 25.51 1.90 13.90
N LEU A 259 26.57 1.53 14.60
CA LEU A 259 27.58 0.60 14.08
C LEU A 259 27.00 -0.73 13.61
N PRO A 260 26.02 -1.36 14.29
CA PRO A 260 25.41 -2.60 13.81
C PRO A 260 24.79 -2.46 12.41
N GLN A 261 24.06 -1.37 12.16
CA GLN A 261 23.45 -1.09 10.86
C GLN A 261 24.48 -0.82 9.77
N ILE A 262 25.56 -0.09 10.12
CA ILE A 262 26.66 0.21 9.20
C ILE A 262 27.38 -1.10 8.82
N GLU A 263 27.66 -1.97 9.79
CA GLU A 263 28.31 -3.25 9.54
C GLU A 263 27.49 -4.19 8.67
N LEU A 264 26.15 -4.18 8.79
CA LEU A 264 25.27 -4.90 7.87
C LEU A 264 25.47 -4.42 6.43
N LYS A 265 25.57 -3.10 6.21
CA LYS A 265 25.81 -2.53 4.87
C LYS A 265 27.21 -2.82 4.34
N ILE A 266 28.20 -2.91 5.21
CA ILE A 266 29.54 -3.37 4.83
C ILE A 266 29.49 -4.84 4.39
N ALA A 267 28.78 -5.70 5.13
CA ALA A 267 28.61 -7.09 4.75
C ALA A 267 27.88 -7.25 3.42
N GLU A 268 26.83 -6.45 3.20
CA GLU A 268 26.11 -6.38 1.93
C GLU A 268 27.04 -5.93 0.78
N GLY A 269 27.87 -4.91 1.01
CA GLY A 269 28.86 -4.44 0.05
C GLY A 269 29.87 -5.51 -0.35
N TYR A 270 30.38 -6.30 0.59
CA TYR A 270 31.22 -7.45 0.25
C TYR A 270 30.50 -8.48 -0.61
N LYS A 271 29.22 -8.76 -0.31
CA LYS A 271 28.38 -9.65 -1.15
C LYS A 271 28.24 -9.14 -2.57
N LEU A 272 28.04 -7.83 -2.73
CA LEU A 272 27.86 -7.17 -4.04
C LEU A 272 29.14 -7.10 -4.86
N GLU A 273 30.32 -7.16 -4.22
CA GLU A 273 31.65 -7.20 -4.84
C GLU A 273 32.17 -8.64 -5.04
N ASP A 274 31.28 -9.62 -5.13
CA ASP A 274 31.61 -11.05 -5.26
C ASP A 274 32.44 -11.64 -4.11
N GLY A 275 32.57 -10.91 -3.01
CA GLY A 275 33.28 -11.34 -1.80
C GLY A 275 32.37 -12.15 -0.85
N LEU A 276 31.75 -13.22 -1.33
CA LEU A 276 30.75 -13.99 -0.59
C LEU A 276 31.24 -14.49 0.77
N GLU A 277 32.47 -15.03 0.86
CA GLU A 277 33.02 -15.54 2.12
C GLU A 277 33.32 -14.40 3.11
N LEU A 278 33.74 -13.23 2.60
CA LEU A 278 33.91 -12.04 3.43
C LEU A 278 32.60 -11.55 3.98
N ALA A 279 31.53 -11.56 3.13
CA ALA A 279 30.20 -11.21 3.56
C ALA A 279 29.67 -12.14 4.64
N LEU A 280 29.80 -13.46 4.45
CA LEU A 280 29.40 -14.47 5.45
C LEU A 280 30.14 -14.24 6.78
N GLY A 281 31.46 -14.11 6.76
CA GLY A 281 32.23 -13.86 7.96
C GLY A 281 31.89 -12.55 8.67
N LYS A 282 31.45 -11.53 7.91
CA LYS A 282 30.95 -10.28 8.49
C LYS A 282 29.56 -10.44 9.10
N PHE A 283 28.63 -11.08 8.43
CA PHE A 283 27.30 -11.36 9.01
C PHE A 283 27.40 -12.21 10.28
N GLU A 284 28.26 -13.23 10.29
CA GLU A 284 28.53 -14.04 11.50
C GLU A 284 29.05 -13.18 12.66
N LYS A 285 30.02 -12.28 12.39
CA LYS A 285 30.54 -11.37 13.43
C LYS A 285 29.43 -10.45 13.97
N ILE A 286 28.54 -9.93 13.12
CA ILE A 286 27.43 -9.07 13.54
C ILE A 286 26.48 -9.86 14.45
N SER A 287 26.10 -11.07 14.06
CA SER A 287 25.19 -11.91 14.85
C SER A 287 25.74 -12.27 16.24
N LEU A 288 27.06 -12.37 16.37
CA LEU A 288 27.69 -12.64 17.64
C LEU A 288 27.96 -11.38 18.49
N ALA A 289 28.24 -10.24 17.82
CA ALA A 289 28.58 -9.00 18.50
C ALA A 289 27.32 -8.26 19.06
N TYR A 290 26.18 -8.44 18.42
CA TYR A 290 24.94 -7.71 18.75
C TYR A 290 23.75 -8.64 18.98
N PRO A 291 23.83 -9.65 19.88
CA PRO A 291 22.78 -10.65 20.06
C PRO A 291 21.46 -9.99 20.49
N LYS A 292 20.34 -10.58 20.09
CA LYS A 292 18.97 -10.14 20.40
C LYS A 292 18.61 -8.74 19.88
N THR A 293 19.28 -8.30 18.81
CA THR A 293 18.97 -7.06 18.10
C THR A 293 18.31 -7.36 16.75
N ASN A 294 17.69 -6.35 16.14
CA ASN A 294 17.16 -6.49 14.79
C ASN A 294 18.30 -6.79 13.78
N GLU A 295 19.48 -6.22 14.02
CA GLU A 295 20.64 -6.37 13.16
C GLU A 295 21.24 -7.77 13.23
N SER A 296 21.24 -8.42 14.40
CA SER A 296 21.69 -9.81 14.50
C SER A 296 20.71 -10.77 13.84
N ALA A 297 19.41 -10.57 14.02
CA ALA A 297 18.39 -11.36 13.31
C ALA A 297 18.47 -11.17 11.79
N GLU A 298 18.70 -9.93 11.32
CA GLU A 298 18.96 -9.64 9.91
C GLU A 298 20.20 -10.36 9.41
N ALA A 299 21.31 -10.34 10.16
CA ALA A 299 22.53 -11.04 9.79
C ALA A 299 22.30 -12.55 9.64
N PHE A 300 21.61 -13.19 10.59
CA PHE A 300 21.25 -14.60 10.48
C PHE A 300 20.35 -14.87 9.26
N TYR A 301 19.36 -14.02 9.02
CA TYR A 301 18.50 -14.13 7.84
C TYR A 301 19.31 -14.03 6.54
N ARG A 302 20.23 -13.07 6.43
CA ARG A 302 21.10 -12.89 5.25
C ARG A 302 22.02 -14.07 5.02
N ILE A 303 22.59 -14.66 6.09
CA ILE A 303 23.35 -15.91 5.99
C ILE A 303 22.47 -17.03 5.46
N GLY A 304 21.26 -17.19 6.02
CA GLY A 304 20.29 -18.18 5.55
C GLY A 304 19.97 -18.02 4.05
N MET A 305 19.75 -16.78 3.58
CA MET A 305 19.52 -16.48 2.18
C MET A 305 20.72 -16.83 1.28
N ILE A 306 21.96 -16.58 1.74
CA ILE A 306 23.17 -16.96 1.00
C ILE A 306 23.25 -18.49 0.85
N TYR A 307 23.00 -19.23 1.93
CA TYR A 307 22.97 -20.70 1.86
C TYR A 307 21.84 -21.21 0.97
N LEU A 308 20.67 -20.56 0.98
CA LEU A 308 19.53 -20.92 0.16
C LEU A 308 19.78 -20.67 -1.33
N GLU A 309 20.15 -19.45 -1.69
CA GLU A 309 20.18 -19.01 -3.09
C GLU A 309 21.47 -19.35 -3.82
N GLN A 310 22.61 -19.18 -3.15
CA GLN A 310 23.92 -19.28 -3.79
C GLN A 310 24.59 -20.62 -3.54
N LYS A 311 24.56 -21.12 -2.29
CA LYS A 311 25.18 -22.40 -1.93
C LYS A 311 24.23 -23.59 -2.11
N LYS A 312 22.90 -23.33 -2.27
CA LYS A 312 21.82 -24.35 -2.40
C LYS A 312 21.87 -25.41 -1.27
N ASP A 313 22.34 -24.99 -0.08
CA ASP A 313 22.39 -25.80 1.14
C ASP A 313 21.17 -25.49 2.01
N PHE A 314 20.06 -26.17 1.71
CA PHE A 314 18.78 -25.95 2.39
C PHE A 314 18.85 -26.24 3.89
N LYS A 315 19.66 -27.21 4.30
CA LYS A 315 19.82 -27.57 5.72
C LYS A 315 20.46 -26.44 6.51
N LYS A 316 21.56 -25.89 6.01
CA LYS A 316 22.20 -24.74 6.65
C LYS A 316 21.32 -23.50 6.56
N ALA A 317 20.65 -23.27 5.44
CA ALA A 317 19.69 -22.18 5.31
C ALA A 317 18.63 -22.25 6.41
N GLN A 318 18.04 -23.44 6.62
CA GLN A 318 17.06 -23.68 7.68
C GLN A 318 17.63 -23.37 9.07
N GLU A 319 18.85 -23.85 9.38
CA GLU A 319 19.52 -23.61 10.66
C GLU A 319 19.68 -22.11 10.94
N PHE A 320 20.05 -21.32 9.94
CA PHE A 320 20.22 -19.87 10.08
C PHE A 320 18.91 -19.12 10.16
N PHE A 321 17.88 -19.54 9.43
CA PHE A 321 16.55 -18.98 9.59
C PHE A 321 15.97 -19.26 10.99
N ASP A 322 16.20 -20.44 11.54
CA ASP A 322 15.80 -20.78 12.92
C ASP A 322 16.55 -19.93 13.96
N LYS A 323 17.85 -19.66 13.73
CA LYS A 323 18.62 -18.71 14.56
C LYS A 323 18.04 -17.30 14.48
N ALA A 324 17.67 -16.79 13.29
CA ALA A 324 17.07 -15.49 13.15
C ALA A 324 15.73 -15.37 13.94
N LYS A 325 14.88 -16.41 13.87
CA LYS A 325 13.62 -16.50 14.61
C LYS A 325 13.80 -16.52 16.13
N THR A 326 14.83 -17.22 16.62
CA THR A 326 15.06 -17.39 18.05
C THR A 326 15.82 -16.21 18.66
N ASP A 327 16.68 -15.56 17.90
CA ASP A 327 17.50 -14.43 18.38
C ASP A 327 16.64 -13.20 18.68
N LYS A 328 15.75 -12.78 17.75
CA LYS A 328 14.85 -11.64 17.91
C LYS A 328 13.52 -11.88 17.18
N ALA A 329 12.61 -12.59 17.85
CA ALA A 329 11.36 -13.11 17.27
C ALA A 329 10.41 -12.02 16.72
N ASP A 330 10.41 -10.83 17.29
CA ASP A 330 9.59 -9.69 16.87
C ASP A 330 10.24 -8.84 15.76
N SER A 331 11.45 -9.19 15.31
CA SER A 331 12.12 -8.47 14.22
C SER A 331 11.45 -8.73 12.87
N PRO A 332 11.51 -7.77 11.92
CA PRO A 332 11.06 -7.99 10.56
C PRO A 332 11.75 -9.19 9.89
N SER A 333 13.06 -9.35 10.12
CA SER A 333 13.86 -10.42 9.53
C SER A 333 13.51 -11.80 10.07
N ALA A 334 13.08 -11.90 11.34
CA ALA A 334 12.59 -13.15 11.91
C ALA A 334 11.26 -13.59 11.26
N LYS A 335 10.38 -12.65 10.90
CA LYS A 335 9.15 -12.94 10.15
C LYS A 335 9.46 -13.49 8.76
N LEU A 336 10.38 -12.83 8.04
CA LEU A 336 10.83 -13.31 6.73
C LEU A 336 11.53 -14.68 6.82
N ALA A 337 12.34 -14.88 7.86
CA ALA A 337 12.99 -16.16 8.14
C ALA A 337 11.99 -17.28 8.41
N LEU A 338 10.87 -16.98 9.10
CA LEU A 338 9.79 -17.93 9.33
C LEU A 338 9.14 -18.38 8.01
N GLU A 339 8.87 -17.45 7.10
CA GLU A 339 8.32 -17.76 5.78
C GLU A 339 9.28 -18.65 4.98
N LYS A 340 10.57 -18.28 4.92
CA LYS A 340 11.58 -19.06 4.21
C LYS A 340 11.82 -20.43 4.83
N SER A 341 11.78 -20.53 6.15
CA SER A 341 11.83 -21.78 6.91
C SER A 341 10.67 -22.70 6.55
N ALA A 342 9.46 -22.15 6.44
CA ALA A 342 8.27 -22.92 6.01
C ALA A 342 8.40 -23.38 4.55
N ASP A 343 8.90 -22.52 3.66
CA ASP A 343 9.20 -22.88 2.27
C ASP A 343 10.17 -24.06 2.17
N ILE A 344 11.27 -24.04 2.93
CA ILE A 344 12.24 -25.16 2.95
C ILE A 344 11.60 -26.43 3.51
N SER A 345 10.81 -26.33 4.57
CA SER A 345 10.10 -27.48 5.14
C SER A 345 9.14 -28.11 4.13
N LYS A 346 8.41 -27.28 3.39
CA LYS A 346 7.52 -27.74 2.33
C LYS A 346 8.27 -28.37 1.16
N LEU A 347 9.43 -27.77 0.77
CA LEU A 347 10.32 -28.36 -0.23
C LEU A 347 10.76 -29.75 0.18
N SER A 348 11.23 -29.90 1.43
CA SER A 348 11.66 -31.20 1.97
C SER A 348 10.53 -32.23 1.97
N SER A 349 9.29 -31.80 2.29
CA SER A 349 8.11 -32.67 2.21
C SER A 349 7.83 -33.17 0.79
N PHE A 350 7.94 -32.30 -0.21
CA PHE A 350 7.78 -32.73 -1.62
C PHE A 350 8.89 -33.68 -2.04
N GLN A 351 10.14 -33.43 -1.67
CA GLN A 351 11.26 -34.32 -1.95
C GLN A 351 11.07 -35.70 -1.31
N GLU A 352 10.57 -35.74 -0.08
CA GLU A 352 10.25 -36.99 0.62
C GLU A 352 9.10 -37.75 -0.06
N GLN A 353 8.08 -37.04 -0.54
CA GLN A 353 6.99 -37.67 -1.31
C GLN A 353 7.52 -38.31 -2.61
N VAL A 354 8.36 -37.56 -3.33
CA VAL A 354 8.99 -38.08 -4.56
C VAL A 354 9.81 -39.34 -4.28
N THR A 355 10.54 -39.37 -3.14
CA THR A 355 11.38 -40.56 -2.81
C THR A 355 10.58 -41.77 -2.33
N LYS A 356 9.38 -41.55 -1.79
CA LYS A 356 8.50 -42.64 -1.30
C LYS A 356 7.65 -43.28 -2.40
N GLU A 357 7.40 -42.54 -3.46
CA GLU A 357 6.55 -43.04 -4.55
C GLU A 357 7.40 -43.69 -5.62
N GLU A 358 7.08 -44.91 -5.95
CA GLU A 358 7.65 -45.66 -7.09
C GLU A 358 6.66 -45.60 -8.26
N SER A 359 7.18 -45.59 -9.50
CA SER A 359 6.39 -45.57 -10.74
C SER A 359 5.69 -44.21 -11.05
N GLU A 360 4.65 -44.25 -11.84
CA GLU A 360 3.89 -43.10 -12.34
C GLU A 360 3.26 -42.23 -11.23
N LYS A 361 3.08 -42.77 -10.03
CA LYS A 361 2.59 -41.99 -8.87
C LYS A 361 3.55 -40.91 -8.41
N ALA A 362 4.82 -41.02 -8.78
CA ALA A 362 5.82 -39.97 -8.48
C ALA A 362 5.66 -38.72 -9.36
N VAL A 363 4.92 -38.81 -10.48
CA VAL A 363 4.82 -37.71 -11.45
C VAL A 363 4.17 -36.48 -10.85
N GLN A 364 3.06 -36.64 -10.15
CA GLN A 364 2.38 -35.50 -9.50
C GLN A 364 3.22 -34.83 -8.40
N PRO A 365 3.87 -35.56 -7.46
CA PRO A 365 4.85 -34.97 -6.54
C PRO A 365 6.02 -34.27 -7.23
N LEU A 366 6.58 -34.86 -8.31
CA LEU A 366 7.66 -34.23 -9.09
C LEU A 366 7.20 -32.94 -9.74
N PHE A 367 5.98 -32.92 -10.28
CA PHE A 367 5.42 -31.73 -10.90
C PHE A 367 5.24 -30.61 -9.85
N LEU A 368 4.69 -30.91 -8.68
CA LEU A 368 4.54 -29.96 -7.57
C LEU A 368 5.89 -29.46 -7.05
N LEU A 369 6.89 -30.34 -7.00
CA LEU A 369 8.26 -29.99 -6.62
C LEU A 369 8.87 -29.01 -7.62
N ALA A 370 8.74 -29.27 -8.92
CA ALA A 370 9.20 -28.40 -9.99
C ALA A 370 8.52 -27.01 -9.94
N GLU A 371 7.19 -27.01 -9.78
CA GLU A 371 6.42 -25.77 -9.63
C GLU A 371 6.85 -24.98 -8.40
N PHE A 372 7.11 -25.66 -7.29
CA PHE A 372 7.58 -25.03 -6.06
C PHE A 372 8.98 -24.44 -6.21
N TYR A 373 9.90 -25.15 -6.86
CA TYR A 373 11.21 -24.58 -7.21
C TYR A 373 11.08 -23.30 -8.03
N LEU A 374 10.17 -23.29 -9.01
CA LEU A 374 10.00 -22.17 -9.92
C LEU A 374 9.36 -20.96 -9.22
N THR A 375 8.25 -21.18 -8.51
CA THR A 375 7.36 -20.10 -8.05
C THR A 375 7.73 -19.57 -6.66
N LYS A 376 8.24 -20.42 -5.75
CA LYS A 376 8.54 -20.07 -4.36
C LYS A 376 10.03 -19.94 -4.09
N MET A 377 10.83 -20.84 -4.67
CA MET A 377 12.26 -20.86 -4.42
C MET A 377 13.06 -19.99 -5.40
N ASN A 378 12.44 -19.55 -6.50
CA ASN A 378 13.09 -18.82 -7.60
C ASN A 378 14.33 -19.58 -8.14
N MET A 379 14.17 -20.90 -8.32
CA MET A 379 15.21 -21.82 -8.78
C MET A 379 14.80 -22.45 -10.12
N PRO A 380 14.84 -21.72 -11.23
CA PRO A 380 14.37 -22.22 -12.52
C PRO A 380 15.20 -23.40 -13.04
N GLU A 381 16.51 -23.47 -12.74
CA GLU A 381 17.33 -24.63 -13.14
C GLU A 381 16.88 -25.92 -12.44
N SER A 382 16.55 -25.84 -11.14
CA SER A 382 16.02 -27.00 -10.40
C SER A 382 14.65 -27.40 -10.92
N ALA A 383 13.77 -26.42 -11.21
CA ALA A 383 12.48 -26.69 -11.81
C ALA A 383 12.60 -27.38 -13.19
N LEU A 384 13.50 -26.89 -14.05
CA LEU A 384 13.79 -27.52 -15.35
C LEU A 384 14.26 -28.97 -15.18
N ALA A 385 15.15 -29.23 -14.21
CA ALA A 385 15.66 -30.58 -13.97
C ALA A 385 14.53 -31.56 -13.58
N GLU A 386 13.60 -31.13 -12.72
CA GLU A 386 12.47 -31.95 -12.30
C GLU A 386 11.47 -32.16 -13.46
N TYR A 387 11.11 -31.09 -14.20
CA TYR A 387 10.23 -31.22 -15.37
C TYR A 387 10.86 -32.10 -16.45
N GLN A 388 12.16 -31.98 -16.71
CA GLN A 388 12.86 -32.85 -17.65
C GLN A 388 12.89 -34.28 -17.11
N GLY A 389 13.05 -34.45 -15.80
CA GLY A 389 12.99 -35.77 -15.15
C GLY A 389 11.64 -36.46 -15.36
N ILE A 390 10.52 -35.73 -15.36
CA ILE A 390 9.20 -36.26 -15.70
C ILE A 390 9.17 -36.76 -17.16
N VAL A 391 9.64 -35.90 -18.09
CA VAL A 391 9.67 -36.20 -19.52
C VAL A 391 10.50 -37.45 -19.84
N ASP A 392 11.64 -37.62 -19.18
CA ASP A 392 12.61 -38.70 -19.47
C ASP A 392 12.22 -40.02 -18.81
N LYS A 393 11.71 -39.97 -17.56
CA LYS A 393 11.42 -41.19 -16.79
C LYS A 393 9.99 -41.71 -16.97
N TYR A 394 9.07 -40.85 -17.32
CA TYR A 394 7.65 -41.17 -17.38
C TYR A 394 7.01 -40.73 -18.73
N PRO A 395 7.57 -41.13 -19.89
CA PRO A 395 7.21 -40.58 -21.20
C PRO A 395 5.77 -40.85 -21.64
N GLU A 396 5.11 -41.84 -21.02
CA GLU A 396 3.75 -42.27 -21.39
C GLU A 396 2.65 -41.59 -20.55
N THR A 397 3.04 -40.74 -19.58
CA THR A 397 2.05 -40.07 -18.69
C THR A 397 1.42 -38.85 -19.33
N GLU A 398 0.18 -38.54 -18.95
CA GLU A 398 -0.56 -37.35 -19.41
C GLU A 398 0.10 -36.01 -18.95
N ASP A 399 1.00 -36.07 -17.98
CA ASP A 399 1.70 -34.89 -17.45
C ASP A 399 2.93 -34.46 -18.28
N VAL A 400 3.39 -35.30 -19.23
CA VAL A 400 4.55 -34.99 -20.08
C VAL A 400 4.31 -33.77 -20.97
N PRO A 401 3.20 -33.61 -21.67
CA PRO A 401 2.95 -32.40 -22.45
C PRO A 401 2.91 -31.12 -21.58
N LYS A 402 2.38 -31.26 -20.37
CA LYS A 402 2.35 -30.16 -19.38
C LYS A 402 3.76 -29.78 -18.90
N SER A 403 4.61 -30.78 -18.67
CA SER A 403 6.00 -30.59 -18.27
C SER A 403 6.83 -29.96 -19.38
N LEU A 404 6.68 -30.43 -20.63
CA LEU A 404 7.31 -29.83 -21.82
C LEU A 404 6.89 -28.35 -21.99
N TYR A 405 5.61 -28.07 -21.76
CA TYR A 405 5.08 -26.70 -21.83
C TYR A 405 5.67 -25.80 -20.75
N ALA A 406 5.81 -26.30 -19.52
CA ALA A 406 6.47 -25.58 -18.44
C ALA A 406 7.95 -25.29 -18.76
N ILE A 407 8.68 -26.26 -19.34
CA ILE A 407 10.06 -26.09 -19.80
C ILE A 407 10.12 -24.99 -20.88
N ALA A 408 9.25 -25.06 -21.89
CA ALA A 408 9.19 -24.06 -22.95
C ALA A 408 8.92 -22.66 -22.38
N TRP A 409 7.98 -22.54 -21.45
CA TRP A 409 7.65 -21.30 -20.79
C TRP A 409 8.83 -20.72 -20.00
N ILE A 410 9.60 -21.55 -19.28
CA ILE A 410 10.80 -21.12 -18.56
C ILE A 410 11.84 -20.56 -19.53
N TYR A 411 12.10 -21.24 -20.66
CA TYR A 411 13.04 -20.75 -21.65
C TYR A 411 12.59 -19.43 -22.25
N GLU A 412 11.31 -19.27 -22.55
CA GLU A 412 10.79 -18.05 -23.16
C GLU A 412 10.81 -16.87 -22.18
N ASN A 413 10.27 -17.05 -20.95
CA ASN A 413 9.98 -15.93 -20.06
C ASN A 413 11.09 -15.65 -19.06
N ILE A 414 11.92 -16.63 -18.70
CA ILE A 414 12.99 -16.46 -17.71
C ILE A 414 14.35 -16.31 -18.37
N TYR A 415 14.67 -17.22 -19.30
CA TYR A 415 15.94 -17.19 -20.01
C TYR A 415 15.92 -16.33 -21.28
N GLN A 416 14.74 -15.94 -21.76
CA GLN A 416 14.55 -15.21 -23.01
C GLN A 416 15.17 -15.92 -24.23
N ASP A 417 15.24 -17.26 -24.18
CA ASP A 417 15.73 -18.14 -25.24
C ASP A 417 14.57 -18.66 -26.08
N SER A 418 14.08 -17.80 -26.98
CA SER A 418 12.95 -18.13 -27.88
C SER A 418 13.24 -19.31 -28.79
N THR A 419 14.50 -19.64 -29.07
CA THR A 419 14.88 -20.78 -29.92
C THR A 419 14.56 -22.08 -29.19
N LYS A 420 15.08 -22.25 -27.97
CA LYS A 420 14.79 -23.44 -27.17
C LYS A 420 13.31 -23.53 -26.81
N ALA A 421 12.67 -22.42 -26.51
CA ALA A 421 11.23 -22.41 -26.21
C ALA A 421 10.43 -23.00 -27.39
N LYS A 422 10.72 -22.54 -28.63
CA LYS A 422 10.07 -23.06 -29.84
C LYS A 422 10.35 -24.56 -30.05
N ASP A 423 11.56 -25.04 -29.79
CA ASP A 423 11.89 -26.46 -29.91
C ASP A 423 11.03 -27.32 -28.97
N TYR A 424 10.78 -26.87 -27.75
CA TYR A 424 9.92 -27.56 -26.80
C TYR A 424 8.44 -27.48 -27.18
N TYR A 425 7.96 -26.31 -27.64
CA TYR A 425 6.60 -26.17 -28.16
C TYR A 425 6.37 -27.11 -29.39
N GLN A 426 7.35 -27.19 -30.29
CA GLN A 426 7.27 -28.08 -31.44
C GLN A 426 7.21 -29.57 -31.02
N LYS A 427 8.04 -29.99 -30.03
CA LYS A 427 7.98 -31.36 -29.49
C LYS A 427 6.61 -31.72 -28.95
N ILE A 428 5.87 -30.75 -28.35
CA ILE A 428 4.52 -31.00 -27.86
C ILE A 428 3.57 -31.23 -29.03
N VAL A 429 3.63 -30.38 -30.07
CA VAL A 429 2.79 -30.49 -31.25
C VAL A 429 3.01 -31.80 -31.98
N ASP A 430 4.29 -32.19 -32.15
CA ASP A 430 4.65 -33.40 -32.90
C ASP A 430 4.30 -34.70 -32.17
N LYS A 431 4.52 -34.77 -30.86
CA LYS A 431 4.35 -35.99 -30.10
C LYS A 431 2.98 -36.12 -29.43
N TYR A 432 2.32 -35.02 -29.11
CA TYR A 432 1.08 -34.99 -28.34
C TYR A 432 0.01 -34.08 -28.99
N PRO A 433 -0.31 -34.27 -30.31
CA PRO A 433 -1.13 -33.34 -31.10
C PRO A 433 -2.55 -33.15 -30.56
N ASN A 434 -3.07 -34.12 -29.82
CA ASN A 434 -4.45 -34.14 -29.33
C ASN A 434 -4.62 -33.52 -27.93
N CYS A 435 -3.57 -33.01 -27.29
CA CYS A 435 -3.66 -32.42 -25.96
C CYS A 435 -3.84 -30.92 -26.01
N ASP A 436 -4.38 -30.35 -24.94
CA ASP A 436 -4.59 -28.88 -24.82
C ASP A 436 -3.29 -28.10 -24.91
N TYR A 437 -2.16 -28.66 -24.46
CA TYR A 437 -0.85 -28.03 -24.54
C TYR A 437 -0.31 -27.96 -25.97
N ALA A 438 -0.65 -28.90 -26.84
CA ALA A 438 -0.32 -28.82 -28.27
C ALA A 438 -1.05 -27.64 -28.92
N LYS A 439 -2.35 -27.49 -28.63
CA LYS A 439 -3.11 -26.33 -29.08
C LYS A 439 -2.50 -25.01 -28.64
N LYS A 440 -2.08 -24.90 -27.36
CA LYS A 440 -1.40 -23.72 -26.83
C LYS A 440 -0.04 -23.49 -27.48
N SER A 441 0.71 -24.55 -27.76
CA SER A 441 2.06 -24.48 -28.36
C SER A 441 2.05 -24.00 -29.79
N LEU A 442 1.05 -24.36 -30.58
CA LEU A 442 0.89 -23.91 -31.99
C LEU A 442 0.83 -22.37 -32.07
N LEU A 443 0.22 -21.71 -31.08
CA LEU A 443 0.16 -20.25 -31.02
C LEU A 443 1.54 -19.58 -30.87
N PHE A 444 2.37 -20.15 -29.99
CA PHE A 444 3.75 -19.65 -29.78
C PHE A 444 4.64 -19.94 -30.99
N LEU A 445 4.27 -20.94 -31.81
CA LEU A 445 4.96 -21.24 -33.06
C LEU A 445 4.51 -20.36 -34.22
N GLY A 446 3.51 -19.48 -34.04
CA GLY A 446 2.97 -18.63 -35.11
C GLY A 446 2.16 -19.37 -36.16
N LEU A 447 1.64 -20.56 -35.84
CA LEU A 447 0.81 -21.39 -36.71
C LEU A 447 -0.65 -20.97 -36.54
N SER A 448 -1.42 -20.89 -37.66
CA SER A 448 -2.72 -20.24 -37.73
C SER A 448 -3.80 -20.83 -36.80
N GLU A 449 -4.63 -19.94 -36.27
CA GLU A 449 -5.70 -20.18 -35.32
C GLU A 449 -6.84 -21.07 -35.87
N ASP A 450 -7.06 -21.06 -37.17
CA ASP A 450 -8.19 -21.73 -37.82
C ASP A 450 -8.23 -23.24 -37.56
N SER A 451 -7.08 -23.85 -37.25
CA SER A 451 -6.96 -25.27 -36.91
C SER A 451 -7.23 -25.57 -35.43
N LEU A 452 -7.37 -24.59 -34.55
CA LEU A 452 -7.37 -24.79 -33.11
C LEU A 452 -8.68 -24.47 -32.39
N GLY A 453 -9.59 -23.72 -33.02
CA GLY A 453 -10.83 -23.29 -32.40
C GLY A 453 -10.63 -22.44 -31.13
N ILE A 454 -9.47 -21.79 -30.96
CA ILE A 454 -9.09 -21.10 -29.76
C ILE A 454 -8.85 -19.60 -30.06
N ASN A 455 -9.56 -18.73 -29.33
CA ASN A 455 -9.42 -17.28 -29.43
C ASN A 455 -8.12 -16.80 -28.78
N LEU A 456 -7.13 -16.36 -29.59
CA LEU A 456 -5.83 -15.84 -29.14
C LEU A 456 -5.98 -14.68 -28.16
N VAL A 457 -6.91 -13.78 -28.43
CA VAL A 457 -7.17 -12.59 -27.64
C VAL A 457 -7.66 -12.96 -26.23
N GLU A 458 -8.47 -14.00 -26.11
CA GLU A 458 -8.92 -14.56 -24.83
C GLU A 458 -7.75 -15.01 -23.96
N LYS A 459 -6.78 -15.69 -24.57
CA LYS A 459 -5.61 -16.20 -23.85
C LYS A 459 -4.66 -15.09 -23.40
N GLU A 460 -4.39 -14.13 -24.27
CA GLU A 460 -3.62 -12.94 -23.89
C GLU A 460 -4.32 -12.22 -22.74
N TYR A 461 -5.65 -12.14 -22.76
CA TYR A 461 -6.42 -11.55 -21.68
C TYR A 461 -6.28 -12.35 -20.36
N ILE A 462 -6.46 -13.67 -20.39
CA ILE A 462 -6.29 -14.53 -19.22
C ILE A 462 -4.86 -14.50 -18.68
N LEU A 463 -3.86 -14.45 -19.57
CA LEU A 463 -2.46 -14.28 -19.17
C LEU A 463 -2.24 -12.96 -18.44
N ALA A 464 -2.79 -11.86 -18.95
CA ALA A 464 -2.69 -10.56 -18.31
C ALA A 464 -3.36 -10.56 -16.93
N GLU A 465 -4.55 -11.15 -16.78
CA GLU A 465 -5.20 -11.33 -15.48
C GLU A 465 -4.35 -12.18 -14.52
N SER A 466 -3.77 -13.26 -15.00
CA SER A 466 -2.90 -14.10 -14.17
C SER A 466 -1.64 -13.38 -13.70
N LEU A 467 -1.03 -12.58 -14.56
CA LEU A 467 0.13 -11.74 -14.20
C LEU A 467 -0.25 -10.66 -13.18
N LEU A 468 -1.44 -10.08 -13.32
CA LEU A 468 -1.95 -9.05 -12.43
C LEU A 468 -2.26 -9.62 -11.04
N PHE A 469 -3.10 -10.65 -10.95
CA PHE A 469 -3.68 -11.12 -9.70
C PHE A 469 -2.85 -12.21 -9.00
N LYS A 470 -2.13 -13.05 -9.74
CA LYS A 470 -1.33 -14.15 -9.19
C LYS A 470 0.16 -13.85 -9.18
N GLY A 471 0.66 -13.12 -10.17
CA GLY A 471 2.08 -12.88 -10.37
C GLY A 471 2.62 -11.58 -9.78
N GLY A 472 1.75 -10.63 -9.39
CA GLY A 472 2.16 -9.28 -8.95
C GLY A 472 2.96 -8.48 -9.99
N LYS A 473 2.94 -8.94 -11.27
CA LYS A 473 3.70 -8.33 -12.38
C LYS A 473 2.82 -7.32 -13.12
N VAL A 474 2.48 -6.24 -12.44
CA VAL A 474 1.52 -5.23 -12.91
C VAL A 474 1.92 -4.64 -14.26
N ASP A 475 3.20 -4.26 -14.44
CA ASP A 475 3.70 -3.66 -15.69
C ASP A 475 3.55 -4.62 -16.87
N SER A 476 3.81 -5.91 -16.66
CA SER A 476 3.65 -6.93 -17.70
C SER A 476 2.18 -7.13 -18.08
N ALA A 477 1.27 -7.12 -17.10
CA ALA A 477 -0.17 -7.18 -17.35
C ALA A 477 -0.66 -5.96 -18.13
N ILE A 478 -0.22 -4.76 -17.74
CA ILE A 478 -0.51 -3.51 -18.46
C ILE A 478 -0.07 -3.59 -19.93
N ALA A 479 1.13 -4.10 -20.18
CA ALA A 479 1.66 -4.23 -21.55
C ALA A 479 0.75 -5.12 -22.41
N ILE A 480 0.30 -6.25 -21.87
CA ILE A 480 -0.58 -7.17 -22.59
C ILE A 480 -1.98 -6.57 -22.78
N PHE A 481 -2.58 -5.96 -21.75
CA PHE A 481 -3.88 -5.30 -21.90
C PHE A 481 -3.82 -4.18 -22.95
N LYS A 482 -2.78 -3.36 -22.96
CA LYS A 482 -2.56 -2.33 -24.02
C LYS A 482 -2.43 -2.95 -25.39
N LYS A 483 -1.70 -4.05 -25.52
CA LYS A 483 -1.58 -4.79 -26.77
C LYS A 483 -2.94 -5.25 -27.27
N ILE A 484 -3.76 -5.86 -26.41
CA ILE A 484 -5.12 -6.31 -26.79
C ILE A 484 -5.98 -5.15 -27.31
N VAL A 485 -5.95 -4.01 -26.61
CA VAL A 485 -6.72 -2.82 -27.02
C VAL A 485 -6.27 -2.27 -28.37
N ASN A 486 -4.98 -2.27 -28.63
CA ASN A 486 -4.40 -1.69 -29.86
C ASN A 486 -4.53 -2.66 -31.06
N ASP A 487 -4.21 -3.93 -30.86
CA ASP A 487 -4.11 -4.90 -31.98
C ASP A 487 -5.47 -5.52 -32.31
N TYR A 488 -6.38 -5.61 -31.31
CA TYR A 488 -7.67 -6.26 -31.46
C TYR A 488 -8.84 -5.39 -30.97
N PRO A 489 -9.00 -4.14 -31.44
CA PRO A 489 -9.95 -3.16 -30.88
C PRO A 489 -11.43 -3.56 -31.01
N GLN A 490 -11.75 -4.48 -31.92
CA GLN A 490 -13.12 -5.01 -32.13
C GLN A 490 -13.43 -6.28 -31.31
N SER A 491 -12.44 -6.81 -30.59
CA SER A 491 -12.64 -7.98 -29.74
C SER A 491 -13.46 -7.62 -28.50
N GLN A 492 -14.28 -8.58 -28.05
CA GLN A 492 -14.95 -8.46 -26.74
C GLN A 492 -13.97 -8.27 -25.57
N TYR A 493 -12.72 -8.71 -25.72
CA TYR A 493 -11.67 -8.56 -24.72
C TYR A 493 -11.01 -7.17 -24.74
N ALA A 494 -11.19 -6.37 -25.79
CA ALA A 494 -10.65 -5.03 -25.87
C ALA A 494 -11.30 -4.10 -24.84
N SER A 495 -12.63 -4.10 -24.74
CA SER A 495 -13.35 -3.33 -23.74
C SER A 495 -13.04 -3.79 -22.31
N LYS A 496 -12.89 -5.10 -22.09
CA LYS A 496 -12.44 -5.67 -20.80
C LYS A 496 -11.03 -5.21 -20.44
N SER A 497 -10.12 -5.20 -21.41
CA SER A 497 -8.72 -4.79 -21.24
C SER A 497 -8.61 -3.28 -20.96
N GLU A 498 -9.36 -2.44 -21.67
CA GLU A 498 -9.41 -0.99 -21.39
C GLU A 498 -9.96 -0.72 -19.99
N PHE A 499 -10.98 -1.48 -19.56
CA PHE A 499 -11.49 -1.42 -18.19
C PHE A 499 -10.45 -1.87 -17.17
N ALA A 500 -9.74 -2.98 -17.42
CA ALA A 500 -8.67 -3.45 -16.55
C ALA A 500 -7.54 -2.41 -16.40
N LEU A 501 -7.17 -1.72 -17.49
CA LEU A 501 -6.19 -0.63 -17.46
C LEU A 501 -6.66 0.55 -16.59
N ALA A 502 -7.93 0.95 -16.73
CA ALA A 502 -8.51 2.02 -15.90
C ALA A 502 -8.60 1.61 -14.43
N TRP A 503 -8.97 0.36 -14.15
CA TRP A 503 -9.04 -0.21 -12.81
C TRP A 503 -7.65 -0.34 -12.16
N ILE A 504 -6.64 -0.77 -12.90
CA ILE A 504 -5.26 -0.80 -12.42
C ILE A 504 -4.82 0.62 -12.05
N LEU A 505 -5.07 1.60 -12.91
CA LEU A 505 -4.72 2.98 -12.66
C LEU A 505 -5.41 3.53 -11.39
N GLU A 506 -6.69 3.21 -11.19
CA GLU A 506 -7.43 3.55 -9.96
C GLU A 506 -6.86 2.87 -8.72
N SER A 507 -6.42 1.61 -8.84
CA SER A 507 -5.93 0.82 -7.71
C SER A 507 -4.53 1.21 -7.24
N TYR A 508 -3.72 1.80 -8.12
CA TYR A 508 -2.33 2.15 -7.86
C TYR A 508 -2.08 3.67 -7.77
N ASN A 509 -3.07 4.51 -8.13
CA ASN A 509 -3.02 5.96 -7.98
C ASN A 509 -3.94 6.43 -6.87
N ASN A 510 -3.70 7.65 -6.37
CA ASN A 510 -4.51 8.23 -5.31
C ASN A 510 -5.96 8.51 -5.75
N PRO A 511 -6.95 8.36 -4.85
CA PRO A 511 -8.32 8.77 -5.11
C PRO A 511 -8.38 10.25 -5.50
N GLY A 512 -8.86 10.54 -6.72
CA GLY A 512 -8.95 11.92 -7.24
C GLY A 512 -7.95 12.27 -8.32
N ASP A 513 -7.04 11.37 -8.70
CA ASP A 513 -6.15 11.58 -9.84
C ASP A 513 -6.97 11.75 -11.13
N SER A 514 -6.77 12.87 -11.81
CA SER A 514 -7.43 13.18 -13.08
C SER A 514 -7.16 12.15 -14.17
N SER A 515 -6.04 11.43 -14.10
CA SER A 515 -5.67 10.36 -15.04
C SER A 515 -6.66 9.18 -14.97
N VAL A 516 -7.18 8.86 -13.80
CA VAL A 516 -8.18 7.80 -13.59
C VAL A 516 -9.50 8.18 -14.27
N ALA A 517 -9.94 9.43 -14.09
CA ALA A 517 -11.15 9.93 -14.74
C ALA A 517 -11.00 9.94 -16.27
N LEU A 518 -9.82 10.29 -16.79
CA LEU A 518 -9.50 10.24 -18.21
C LEU A 518 -9.52 8.80 -18.76
N ALA A 519 -8.98 7.84 -18.01
CA ALA A 519 -9.00 6.44 -18.40
C ALA A 519 -10.42 5.87 -18.49
N TYR A 520 -11.29 6.14 -17.51
CA TYR A 520 -12.69 5.75 -17.59
C TYR A 520 -13.45 6.47 -18.70
N LYS A 521 -13.11 7.74 -18.98
CA LYS A 521 -13.68 8.46 -20.11
C LYS A 521 -13.25 7.84 -21.44
N SER A 522 -11.96 7.49 -21.61
CA SER A 522 -11.46 6.76 -22.78
C SER A 522 -12.23 5.47 -23.06
N LEU A 523 -12.50 4.68 -22.00
CA LEU A 523 -13.32 3.47 -22.10
C LEU A 523 -14.74 3.76 -22.59
N ILE A 524 -15.39 4.81 -22.07
CA ILE A 524 -16.74 5.21 -22.51
C ILE A 524 -16.75 5.66 -23.97
N ASP A 525 -15.73 6.41 -24.38
CA ASP A 525 -15.61 6.97 -25.74
C ASP A 525 -15.33 5.87 -26.76
N LYS A 526 -14.46 4.90 -26.44
CA LYS A 526 -14.08 3.79 -27.33
C LYS A 526 -15.13 2.69 -27.39
N TYR A 527 -15.78 2.36 -26.27
CA TYR A 527 -16.67 1.19 -26.14
C TYR A 527 -18.00 1.56 -25.51
N PRO A 528 -18.76 2.53 -26.03
CA PRO A 528 -19.90 3.19 -25.36
C PRO A 528 -21.07 2.27 -25.01
N GLN A 529 -21.21 1.12 -25.69
CA GLN A 529 -22.33 0.19 -25.53
C GLN A 529 -22.00 -1.04 -24.67
N THR A 530 -20.87 -1.04 -23.97
CA THR A 530 -20.47 -2.18 -23.13
C THR A 530 -20.88 -1.98 -21.67
N GLU A 531 -21.08 -3.07 -20.94
CA GLU A 531 -21.31 -3.03 -19.48
C GLU A 531 -20.17 -2.33 -18.72
N TYR A 532 -18.94 -2.40 -19.24
CA TYR A 532 -17.75 -1.72 -18.69
C TYR A 532 -17.85 -0.20 -18.82
N ALA A 533 -18.40 0.29 -19.94
CA ALA A 533 -18.68 1.71 -20.12
C ALA A 533 -19.80 2.18 -19.17
N ASP A 534 -20.80 1.36 -18.92
CA ASP A 534 -21.86 1.68 -17.95
C ASP A 534 -21.31 1.75 -16.52
N PHE A 535 -20.39 0.85 -16.18
CA PHE A 535 -19.66 0.93 -14.92
C PHE A 535 -18.82 2.20 -14.82
N ALA A 536 -18.09 2.54 -15.88
CA ALA A 536 -17.28 3.77 -15.96
C ALA A 536 -18.13 5.04 -15.81
N ARG A 537 -19.34 5.08 -16.45
CA ARG A 537 -20.30 6.19 -16.28
C ARG A 537 -20.74 6.35 -14.83
N LYS A 538 -21.05 5.23 -14.14
CA LYS A 538 -21.40 5.26 -12.71
C LYS A 538 -20.27 5.81 -11.86
N LYS A 539 -19.02 5.39 -12.13
CA LYS A 539 -17.81 5.88 -11.44
C LYS A 539 -17.61 7.39 -11.63
N LEU A 540 -17.92 7.91 -12.82
CA LEU A 540 -17.79 9.33 -13.15
C LEU A 540 -19.04 10.15 -12.78
N GLY A 541 -20.03 9.57 -12.07
CA GLY A 541 -21.28 10.27 -11.69
C GLY A 541 -22.19 10.63 -12.86
N GLN A 542 -22.01 10.00 -14.03
CA GLN A 542 -22.80 10.23 -15.23
C GLN A 542 -24.06 9.34 -15.24
N LYS A 543 -25.15 9.82 -15.82
CA LYS A 543 -26.38 9.02 -16.00
C LYS A 543 -26.11 7.87 -16.98
N VAL A 544 -26.39 6.64 -16.57
CA VAL A 544 -26.38 5.46 -17.46
C VAL A 544 -27.62 5.54 -18.35
N ALA A 545 -27.45 5.60 -19.67
CA ALA A 545 -28.56 5.49 -20.61
C ALA A 545 -29.11 4.06 -20.51
N LYS A 546 -30.45 3.91 -20.36
CA LYS A 546 -31.07 2.60 -20.44
C LYS A 546 -30.87 2.07 -21.87
N THR A 547 -29.96 1.14 -22.01
CA THR A 547 -29.73 0.42 -23.28
C THR A 547 -30.96 -0.45 -23.55
N PRO A 548 -31.58 -0.39 -24.75
CA PRO A 548 -32.56 -1.39 -25.16
C PRO A 548 -31.88 -2.76 -25.18
N ALA A 549 -32.60 -3.77 -24.72
CA ALA A 549 -32.11 -5.15 -24.79
C ALA A 549 -31.70 -5.49 -26.25
N PRO A 550 -30.59 -6.21 -26.46
CA PRO A 550 -30.15 -6.61 -27.80
C PRO A 550 -31.27 -7.38 -28.48
N ALA A 551 -31.62 -6.96 -29.71
CA ALA A 551 -32.53 -7.70 -30.54
C ALA A 551 -31.98 -9.11 -30.80
N PRO A 552 -32.83 -10.16 -30.78
CA PRO A 552 -32.34 -11.52 -31.02
C PRO A 552 -31.78 -11.61 -32.45
N GLN A 553 -30.58 -12.14 -32.57
CA GLN A 553 -29.95 -12.44 -33.86
C GLN A 553 -30.78 -13.44 -34.61
N PRO A 554 -30.88 -13.37 -35.96
CA PRO A 554 -31.69 -14.29 -36.75
C PRO A 554 -31.13 -15.70 -36.63
N GLN A 555 -31.93 -16.60 -36.12
CA GLN A 555 -31.64 -18.02 -36.12
C GLN A 555 -31.70 -18.52 -37.57
N THR A 556 -30.59 -19.02 -38.08
CA THR A 556 -30.57 -19.85 -39.28
C THR A 556 -31.28 -21.15 -38.94
N GLN A 557 -32.45 -21.35 -39.56
CA GLN A 557 -33.18 -22.63 -39.52
C GLN A 557 -32.35 -23.71 -40.17
N THR A 558 -31.95 -24.70 -39.40
CA THR A 558 -31.61 -26.02 -39.91
C THR A 558 -32.60 -27.01 -39.34
N THR A 559 -33.25 -27.71 -40.27
CA THR A 559 -34.27 -28.73 -40.13
C THR A 559 -33.82 -29.87 -39.23
N THR A 560 -34.70 -30.25 -38.31
CA THR A 560 -34.65 -31.47 -37.48
C THR A 560 -34.77 -32.73 -38.31
N PRO A 561 -34.21 -33.85 -37.86
CA PRO A 561 -35.02 -35.02 -37.52
C PRO A 561 -34.87 -35.45 -36.05
N ALA A 562 -35.91 -36.13 -35.64
CA ALA A 562 -36.32 -36.46 -34.31
C ALA A 562 -35.43 -37.44 -33.52
N ASP A 563 -35.53 -37.23 -32.21
CA ASP A 563 -35.57 -38.20 -31.12
C ASP A 563 -34.38 -39.14 -30.88
N THR A 564 -33.65 -38.84 -29.84
CA THR A 564 -33.45 -39.78 -28.71
C THR A 564 -32.87 -38.99 -27.49
N SER A 565 -33.50 -39.20 -26.38
CA SER A 565 -33.14 -38.76 -25.02
C SER A 565 -31.69 -39.09 -24.69
N ASP A 566 -30.88 -38.10 -24.27
CA ASP A 566 -30.18 -38.20 -22.98
C ASP A 566 -29.68 -36.84 -22.49
N THR A 567 -29.78 -36.67 -21.18
CA THR A 567 -29.45 -35.53 -20.40
C THR A 567 -27.95 -35.30 -20.27
N THR A 568 -27.44 -34.17 -20.81
CA THR A 568 -26.21 -33.58 -20.27
C THR A 568 -26.35 -32.06 -20.24
N LYS A 569 -26.50 -31.54 -19.01
CA LYS A 569 -26.48 -30.14 -18.69
C LYS A 569 -25.14 -29.51 -19.12
N ALA A 570 -25.21 -28.39 -19.80
CA ALA A 570 -24.05 -27.50 -19.98
C ALA A 570 -23.42 -27.15 -18.61
N PRO A 571 -22.08 -27.02 -18.50
CA PRO A 571 -21.46 -26.65 -17.27
C PRO A 571 -21.85 -25.19 -16.92
N LYS A 572 -22.48 -25.03 -15.76
CA LYS A 572 -22.70 -23.74 -15.11
C LYS A 572 -21.33 -23.04 -14.87
N PRO A 573 -21.27 -21.70 -14.87
CA PRO A 573 -20.09 -20.98 -14.40
C PRO A 573 -19.71 -21.48 -12.99
N PRO A 574 -18.42 -21.50 -12.63
CA PRO A 574 -18.00 -21.94 -11.31
C PRO A 574 -18.69 -21.08 -10.24
N GLU A 575 -19.59 -21.70 -9.49
CA GLU A 575 -20.26 -21.06 -8.34
C GLU A 575 -19.20 -20.84 -7.25
N ILE A 576 -19.15 -19.64 -6.69
CA ILE A 576 -18.34 -19.38 -5.50
C ILE A 576 -18.84 -20.34 -4.41
N PRO A 577 -17.99 -21.20 -3.83
CA PRO A 577 -18.43 -22.16 -2.83
C PRO A 577 -18.93 -21.46 -1.58
N LYS A 578 -19.91 -22.04 -0.90
CA LYS A 578 -20.34 -21.54 0.42
C LYS A 578 -19.25 -21.79 1.44
N ALA A 579 -19.06 -20.80 2.35
CA ALA A 579 -18.17 -20.99 3.49
C ALA A 579 -18.62 -22.16 4.35
N PRO A 580 -17.69 -22.93 4.95
CA PRO A 580 -18.03 -23.96 5.92
C PRO A 580 -18.71 -23.35 7.17
N PRO A 581 -19.31 -24.17 8.04
CA PRO A 581 -19.86 -23.66 9.29
C PRO A 581 -18.79 -22.90 10.11
N PRO A 582 -19.07 -21.69 10.59
CA PRO A 582 -18.11 -20.93 11.38
C PRO A 582 -17.89 -21.55 12.77
N THR A 583 -16.65 -21.45 13.25
CA THR A 583 -16.29 -21.84 14.61
C THR A 583 -16.75 -20.78 15.63
N THR A 584 -16.61 -19.51 15.25
CA THR A 584 -17.10 -18.36 16.01
C THR A 584 -17.79 -17.41 15.04
N VAL A 585 -19.03 -17.04 15.35
CA VAL A 585 -19.78 -16.08 14.53
C VAL A 585 -19.50 -14.67 15.04
N GLY A 586 -19.03 -13.79 14.19
CA GLY A 586 -18.89 -12.38 14.51
C GLY A 586 -20.26 -11.76 14.78
N LYS A 587 -20.38 -11.04 15.90
CA LYS A 587 -21.65 -10.46 16.33
C LYS A 587 -22.07 -9.32 15.41
N PHE A 588 -23.18 -9.50 14.71
CA PHE A 588 -23.83 -8.40 14.01
C PHE A 588 -24.48 -7.46 15.05
N THR A 589 -24.12 -6.17 15.00
CA THR A 589 -24.72 -5.14 15.85
C THR A 589 -25.54 -4.21 14.96
N TYR A 590 -26.83 -4.17 15.16
CA TYR A 590 -27.73 -3.30 14.39
C TYR A 590 -27.41 -1.84 14.70
N PRO A 591 -27.13 -0.99 13.68
CA PRO A 591 -26.77 0.40 13.91
C PRO A 591 -27.86 1.18 14.64
N GLU A 592 -27.49 1.98 15.64
CA GLU A 592 -28.44 2.77 16.46
C GLU A 592 -29.28 3.72 15.61
N SER A 593 -28.68 4.36 14.60
CA SER A 593 -29.32 5.26 13.64
C SER A 593 -30.40 4.58 12.78
N GLN A 594 -30.36 3.25 12.67
CA GLN A 594 -31.24 2.47 11.80
C GLN A 594 -32.27 1.62 12.58
N LYS A 595 -32.31 1.70 13.91
CA LYS A 595 -33.24 0.89 14.73
C LYS A 595 -34.71 1.06 14.36
N GLU A 596 -35.09 2.27 13.97
CA GLU A 596 -36.47 2.58 13.57
C GLU A 596 -36.77 2.20 12.10
N SER A 597 -35.75 1.92 11.29
CA SER A 597 -35.94 1.61 9.86
C SER A 597 -36.62 0.25 9.62
N GLY A 598 -36.60 -0.65 10.60
CA GLY A 598 -37.19 -1.99 10.51
C GLY A 598 -36.60 -2.88 9.41
N ILE A 599 -35.44 -2.53 8.83
CA ILE A 599 -34.81 -3.27 7.75
C ILE A 599 -34.40 -4.67 8.25
N LYS A 600 -34.91 -5.69 7.60
CA LYS A 600 -34.58 -7.09 7.87
C LYS A 600 -34.29 -7.85 6.59
N GLY A 601 -33.45 -8.85 6.64
CA GLY A 601 -33.10 -9.65 5.47
C GLY A 601 -31.75 -10.33 5.63
N LYS A 602 -31.16 -10.71 4.51
CA LYS A 602 -29.83 -11.31 4.46
C LYS A 602 -28.89 -10.42 3.64
N VAL A 603 -27.77 -10.08 4.24
CA VAL A 603 -26.62 -9.51 3.49
C VAL A 603 -25.75 -10.68 3.05
N VAL A 604 -25.51 -10.80 1.74
CA VAL A 604 -24.64 -11.83 1.17
C VAL A 604 -23.30 -11.21 0.87
N LEU A 605 -22.24 -11.81 1.42
CA LEU A 605 -20.87 -11.39 1.23
C LEU A 605 -20.07 -12.50 0.55
N LYS A 606 -19.01 -12.12 -0.13
CA LYS A 606 -17.87 -13.02 -0.41
C LYS A 606 -16.77 -12.68 0.59
N ILE A 607 -16.16 -13.71 1.16
CA ILE A 607 -15.13 -13.61 2.18
C ILE A 607 -13.90 -14.43 1.77
N ILE A 608 -12.72 -13.98 2.19
CA ILE A 608 -11.48 -14.77 2.10
C ILE A 608 -11.13 -15.25 3.49
N ILE A 609 -10.87 -16.56 3.62
CA ILE A 609 -10.48 -17.20 4.88
C ILE A 609 -8.99 -17.58 4.76
N ASP A 610 -8.18 -17.17 5.74
CA ASP A 610 -6.77 -17.51 5.80
C ASP A 610 -6.52 -18.91 6.41
N TYR A 611 -5.26 -19.33 6.40
CA TYR A 611 -4.82 -20.61 6.95
C TYR A 611 -5.03 -20.76 8.47
N THR A 612 -5.33 -19.66 9.19
CA THR A 612 -5.66 -19.68 10.61
C THR A 612 -7.17 -19.80 10.87
N GLY A 613 -7.96 -19.75 9.81
CA GLY A 613 -9.43 -19.74 9.87
C GLY A 613 -10.03 -18.34 10.08
N LYS A 614 -9.26 -17.27 9.98
CA LYS A 614 -9.76 -15.90 10.11
C LYS A 614 -10.19 -15.36 8.75
N VAL A 615 -11.23 -14.53 8.77
CA VAL A 615 -11.64 -13.76 7.59
C VAL A 615 -10.70 -12.57 7.43
N THR A 616 -9.97 -12.53 6.33
CA THR A 616 -9.03 -11.44 6.00
C THR A 616 -9.65 -10.38 5.12
N GLU A 617 -10.68 -10.75 4.34
CA GLU A 617 -11.36 -9.85 3.44
C GLU A 617 -12.85 -10.19 3.36
N ALA A 618 -13.72 -9.18 3.28
CA ALA A 618 -15.16 -9.33 3.13
C ALA A 618 -15.70 -8.25 2.17
N VAL A 619 -16.42 -8.69 1.14
CA VAL A 619 -17.03 -7.80 0.13
C VAL A 619 -18.50 -8.15 -0.03
N ILE A 620 -19.36 -7.15 0.01
CA ILE A 620 -20.81 -7.33 -0.13
C ILE A 620 -21.15 -7.64 -1.57
N LEU A 621 -21.90 -8.72 -1.78
CA LEU A 621 -22.46 -9.12 -3.07
C LEU A 621 -23.92 -8.75 -3.19
N ASN A 622 -24.69 -8.87 -2.10
CA ASN A 622 -26.09 -8.49 -2.07
C ASN A 622 -26.35 -7.63 -0.83
N SER A 623 -26.69 -6.37 -1.06
CA SER A 623 -26.95 -5.35 -0.05
C SER A 623 -28.43 -5.27 0.27
N LEU A 624 -28.77 -4.83 1.47
CA LEU A 624 -30.13 -4.42 1.85
C LEU A 624 -30.37 -2.93 1.53
N ASN A 625 -29.54 -2.32 0.66
CA ASN A 625 -29.60 -0.92 0.24
C ASN A 625 -29.48 0.10 1.40
N ASN A 626 -28.73 -0.25 2.43
CA ASN A 626 -28.43 0.62 3.54
C ASN A 626 -26.94 0.49 3.94
N ALA A 627 -26.19 1.56 3.72
CA ALA A 627 -24.72 1.56 3.88
C ALA A 627 -24.26 1.25 5.32
N GLU A 628 -25.01 1.68 6.34
CA GLU A 628 -24.64 1.43 7.74
C GLU A 628 -24.89 -0.03 8.16
N ILE A 629 -25.96 -0.64 7.65
CA ILE A 629 -26.27 -2.05 7.84
C ILE A 629 -25.25 -2.92 7.10
N ASP A 630 -24.88 -2.52 5.89
CA ASP A 630 -23.86 -3.20 5.08
C ASP A 630 -22.50 -3.18 5.74
N GLU A 631 -22.08 -2.04 6.29
CA GLU A 631 -20.81 -1.93 7.01
C GLU A 631 -20.83 -2.73 8.32
N ALA A 632 -21.95 -2.74 9.04
CA ALA A 632 -22.12 -3.58 10.23
C ALA A 632 -22.05 -5.08 9.89
N ALA A 633 -22.63 -5.50 8.78
CA ALA A 633 -22.55 -6.88 8.27
C ALA A 633 -21.13 -7.26 7.88
N LYS A 634 -20.42 -6.36 7.17
CA LYS A 634 -19.03 -6.54 6.79
C LYS A 634 -18.11 -6.70 8.01
N ASN A 635 -18.30 -5.86 9.04
CA ASN A 635 -17.56 -5.94 10.29
C ASN A 635 -17.85 -7.25 11.06
N ALA A 636 -19.08 -7.73 11.06
CA ALA A 636 -19.43 -9.02 11.63
C ALA A 636 -18.75 -10.17 10.87
N ALA A 637 -18.71 -10.13 9.54
CA ALA A 637 -18.02 -11.11 8.72
C ALA A 637 -16.51 -11.15 9.03
N LEU A 638 -15.85 -10.00 9.12
CA LEU A 638 -14.40 -9.90 9.43
C LEU A 638 -14.05 -10.43 10.83
N ASN A 639 -14.99 -10.39 11.77
CA ASN A 639 -14.83 -10.93 13.13
C ASN A 639 -15.29 -12.39 13.25
N THR A 640 -15.69 -13.04 12.17
CA THR A 640 -16.05 -14.46 12.12
C THR A 640 -14.80 -15.33 11.93
N THR A 641 -14.75 -16.49 12.59
CA THR A 641 -13.67 -17.46 12.41
C THR A 641 -14.20 -18.80 11.98
N PHE A 642 -13.41 -19.55 11.24
CA PHE A 642 -13.74 -20.86 10.68
C PHE A 642 -12.71 -21.90 11.13
N ASN A 643 -13.10 -23.18 11.07
CA ASN A 643 -12.12 -24.25 11.25
C ASN A 643 -11.37 -24.48 9.92
N PRO A 644 -10.07 -24.16 9.83
CA PRO A 644 -9.31 -24.30 8.59
C PRO A 644 -9.21 -25.77 8.12
N GLN A 645 -9.40 -26.75 9.00
CA GLN A 645 -9.40 -28.18 8.63
C GLN A 645 -10.65 -28.61 7.84
N LEU A 646 -11.72 -27.79 7.84
CA LEU A 646 -12.93 -28.01 7.06
C LEU A 646 -12.88 -27.35 5.68
N ILE A 647 -11.79 -26.68 5.34
CA ILE A 647 -11.57 -26.00 4.06
C ILE A 647 -10.49 -26.78 3.31
N ASP A 648 -10.75 -27.10 2.07
CA ASP A 648 -9.72 -27.70 1.22
C ASP A 648 -8.50 -26.76 1.20
N PRO A 649 -7.28 -27.24 1.47
CA PRO A 649 -6.07 -26.41 1.41
C PRO A 649 -5.91 -25.65 0.10
N LEU A 650 -6.46 -26.18 -1.01
CA LEU A 650 -6.47 -25.52 -2.32
C LEU A 650 -7.48 -24.37 -2.42
N ASP A 651 -8.43 -24.29 -1.50
CA ASP A 651 -9.45 -23.24 -1.45
C ASP A 651 -9.14 -22.16 -0.41
N LEU A 652 -8.12 -22.34 0.43
CA LEU A 652 -7.63 -21.29 1.32
C LEU A 652 -7.12 -20.10 0.51
N GLY A 653 -7.58 -18.91 0.87
CA GLY A 653 -7.29 -17.68 0.11
C GLY A 653 -8.20 -17.46 -1.10
N LYS A 654 -9.15 -18.35 -1.38
CA LYS A 654 -10.21 -18.12 -2.36
C LYS A 654 -11.44 -17.49 -1.72
N TRP A 655 -12.34 -17.00 -2.58
CA TRP A 655 -13.61 -16.44 -2.16
C TRP A 655 -14.62 -17.52 -1.76
N PHE A 656 -15.29 -17.32 -0.62
CA PHE A 656 -16.43 -18.10 -0.15
C PHE A 656 -17.65 -17.23 -0.03
N LEU A 657 -18.84 -17.75 -0.32
CA LEU A 657 -20.10 -17.07 -0.01
C LEU A 657 -20.42 -17.21 1.47
N TYR A 658 -20.74 -16.09 2.11
CA TYR A 658 -21.16 -16.02 3.51
C TYR A 658 -22.38 -15.14 3.65
N GLU A 659 -23.36 -15.56 4.47
CA GLU A 659 -24.61 -14.87 4.66
C GLU A 659 -24.72 -14.39 6.11
N ILE A 660 -25.16 -13.15 6.30
CA ILE A 660 -25.45 -12.59 7.63
C ILE A 660 -26.92 -12.21 7.70
N ASP A 661 -27.61 -12.76 8.68
CA ASP A 661 -29.01 -12.44 8.96
C ASP A 661 -29.09 -11.10 9.72
N VAL A 662 -29.81 -10.15 9.13
CA VAL A 662 -30.09 -8.84 9.69
C VAL A 662 -31.49 -8.83 10.27
N ASN A 663 -31.58 -8.68 11.57
CA ASN A 663 -32.86 -8.59 12.29
C ASN A 663 -32.86 -7.33 13.16
N PRO A 664 -33.85 -6.45 13.04
CA PRO A 664 -33.98 -5.30 13.92
C PRO A 664 -34.23 -5.76 15.36
N PRO A 665 -33.78 -4.99 16.37
CA PRO A 665 -34.12 -5.27 17.74
C PRO A 665 -35.65 -5.20 17.95
N PRO A 666 -36.22 -5.97 18.88
CA PRO A 666 -37.66 -5.89 19.17
C PRO A 666 -38.03 -4.46 19.57
N GLN A 667 -39.07 -3.93 18.92
CA GLN A 667 -39.58 -2.60 19.27
C GLN A 667 -40.10 -2.67 20.73
N SER A 668 -39.61 -1.76 21.59
CA SER A 668 -40.17 -1.57 22.91
C SER A 668 -41.61 -1.09 22.74
N THR A 669 -42.56 -1.93 23.09
CA THR A 669 -43.95 -1.51 23.29
C THR A 669 -43.99 -0.80 24.66
N ASP A 670 -43.84 0.52 24.64
CA ASP A 670 -44.32 1.41 25.69
C ASP A 670 -45.50 2.25 25.16
#